data_30f116483288b68c709fe088ce46363f
#
_entry.id   30f116483288b68c709fe088ce46363f
#
_cell.length_a   1.000
_cell.length_b   1.000
_cell.length_c   1.000
_cell.angle_alpha   90.00
_cell.angle_beta   90.00
_cell.angle_gamma   90.00
#
_symmetry.space_group_name_H-M   'P 1'
#
loop_
_entity.id
_entity.type
_entity.pdbx_description
1 polymer ?
#
loop_
_entity_poly.entity_id
_entity_poly.type
_entity_poly.pdbx_seq_one_letter_code
_entity_poly.pdbx_strand_id
1 'polypeptide(L)'
;MKHIFLICILFLLMHPVSALSAETWGVYWYLCGSDLETLGGAASADLEELLKTRLPDNVVVVIQTGGARRWHHSGISSQHIGRYVYRDGELEQSGRLPQANMGDGETLASFLAFCKENYPADHQVFVFWNHGGGSIGGVANDENFNNEALSLKEIRQAFEKIYTPSSAKPPFELIGFDACLMATLDTANTLSGLAQYMVASQELEPGNGWEYTGWVGALGANPSMNGAELGKIICDTYMEGCLREGTERSATLSLVDLGKLPVLNMTYNALGLEAVVKVMENESFYAAYGRQAKSAENYMNSRSEGFTNMVDIGSLVRNLKWELPEFTQLMLDALDEAVIYKVSGPYRNPSGISCYYPFDGNSDGFKAMMDTGNVTSFLILNGLQLGFLDTDKAISYLERISDEISAALEADEEGSEDNGPATPPSPSQSSETLPQYDYSALAGILSGLSSSGITTPADIAALIGQASSTALTSIESLRKLDISSLEDFEVTITDEGNARLALGPERIRFLDSVCFYLAYYSLEDDLILLLGKDSDMDADWDTGIFQDNFQGVWAAFDGHLVYLDIVNKSDRFNHYAVPIKLNGVLCNLVVVYDFDKEGYRILGARRILENNIADKALIQLKPGDNVTTVLKAMSISGDDDEFQDVEVDEFTLGEHSVFEDINMGDGTFMFMFEMTDVQNNSATSQAVTIEVKDGEIFLSDIE
;
A
#
# COMPACT_ATOMS: atom_id res chain seq x y z
N MET A 1 37.51 -58.76 42.73
CA MET A 1 37.52 -58.10 41.40
C MET A 1 36.16 -57.95 40.68
N LYS A 2 35.12 -58.73 41.01
CA LYS A 2 33.81 -58.68 40.34
C LYS A 2 32.86 -57.58 40.89
N HIS A 3 33.11 -57.05 42.09
CA HIS A 3 32.26 -56.03 42.70
C HIS A 3 32.73 -54.58 42.41
N ILE A 4 33.97 -54.36 41.99
CA ILE A 4 34.48 -53.02 41.65
C ILE A 4 34.02 -52.61 40.21
N PHE A 5 33.76 -53.61 39.32
CA PHE A 5 33.30 -53.33 37.97
C PHE A 5 31.82 -52.91 37.89
N LEU A 6 31.02 -53.30 38.89
CA LEU A 6 29.59 -52.96 38.91
C LEU A 6 29.31 -51.53 39.44
N ILE A 7 30.18 -50.98 40.24
CA ILE A 7 30.07 -49.61 40.78
C ILE A 7 30.51 -48.57 39.74
N CYS A 8 31.49 -48.91 38.86
CA CYS A 8 31.88 -48.00 37.79
C CYS A 8 30.84 -47.88 36.66
N ILE A 9 30.01 -48.92 36.42
CA ILE A 9 28.94 -48.87 35.40
C ILE A 9 27.73 -48.06 35.91
N LEU A 10 27.46 -48.04 37.24
CA LEU A 10 26.36 -47.24 37.77
C LEU A 10 26.69 -45.74 37.87
N PHE A 11 27.98 -45.32 37.88
CA PHE A 11 28.39 -43.89 37.86
C PHE A 11 28.45 -43.31 36.45
N LEU A 12 28.46 -44.14 35.39
CA LEU A 12 28.46 -43.66 33.99
C LEU A 12 27.04 -43.38 33.46
N LEU A 13 25.98 -43.73 34.21
CA LEU A 13 24.58 -43.47 33.82
C LEU A 13 23.93 -42.28 34.52
N MET A 14 24.68 -41.54 35.37
CA MET A 14 24.21 -40.27 35.93
C MET A 14 24.99 -39.06 35.35
N HIS A 15 25.05 -38.96 34.03
CA HIS A 15 25.21 -37.66 33.44
C HIS A 15 23.84 -36.97 33.53
N PRO A 16 23.72 -35.76 34.15
CA PRO A 16 22.51 -34.99 34.01
C PRO A 16 22.36 -34.78 32.50
N VAL A 17 21.32 -35.33 31.91
CA VAL A 17 20.80 -34.77 30.67
C VAL A 17 20.46 -33.36 31.05
N SER A 18 21.30 -32.40 30.66
CA SER A 18 20.94 -30.98 30.66
C SER A 18 19.65 -30.95 29.85
N ALA A 19 18.51 -30.82 30.54
CA ALA A 19 17.28 -30.50 29.84
C ALA A 19 17.61 -29.19 29.13
N LEU A 20 17.71 -29.23 27.79
CA LEU A 20 17.68 -27.98 27.03
C LEU A 20 16.44 -27.25 27.53
N SER A 21 16.63 -26.09 28.15
CA SER A 21 15.51 -25.23 28.48
C SER A 21 14.76 -24.98 27.17
N ALA A 22 13.47 -25.20 27.17
CA ALA A 22 12.67 -24.85 26.00
C ALA A 22 12.91 -23.36 25.65
N GLU A 23 13.11 -23.06 24.37
CA GLU A 23 13.27 -21.70 23.91
C GLU A 23 12.04 -20.87 24.30
N THR A 24 12.26 -19.61 24.65
CA THR A 24 11.24 -18.71 25.18
C THR A 24 10.74 -17.77 24.09
N TRP A 25 9.44 -17.48 24.11
CA TRP A 25 8.79 -16.52 23.22
C TRP A 25 8.19 -15.36 23.99
N GLY A 26 8.50 -14.12 23.53
CA GLY A 26 7.87 -12.89 23.96
C GLY A 26 7.07 -12.27 22.81
N VAL A 27 5.76 -12.15 22.96
CA VAL A 27 4.88 -11.42 22.05
C VAL A 27 4.59 -10.05 22.68
N TYR A 28 5.04 -8.98 22.04
CA TYR A 28 4.88 -7.61 22.52
C TYR A 28 3.84 -6.90 21.66
N TRP A 29 2.69 -6.62 22.23
CA TRP A 29 1.54 -6.09 21.53
C TRP A 29 1.28 -4.62 21.89
N TYR A 30 1.52 -3.73 20.92
CA TYR A 30 1.29 -2.29 21.04
C TYR A 30 -0.13 -1.97 20.59
N LEU A 31 -1.08 -2.07 21.52
CA LEU A 31 -2.52 -2.01 21.31
C LEU A 31 -3.02 -0.58 21.47
N CYS A 32 -2.95 0.22 20.41
CA CYS A 32 -3.48 1.58 20.35
C CYS A 32 -4.96 1.54 19.94
N GLY A 33 -5.88 1.68 20.90
CA GLY A 33 -7.31 1.44 20.64
C GLY A 33 -7.98 2.42 19.68
N SER A 34 -7.66 3.70 19.78
CA SER A 34 -8.26 4.81 19.02
C SER A 34 -9.81 4.76 18.95
N ASP A 35 -10.41 5.31 17.92
CA ASP A 35 -11.84 5.25 17.62
C ASP A 35 -12.32 3.82 17.30
N LEU A 36 -11.45 2.95 16.80
CA LEU A 36 -11.75 1.53 16.59
C LEU A 36 -12.22 0.84 17.87
N GLU A 37 -11.56 1.14 18.98
CA GLU A 37 -11.97 0.67 20.28
C GLU A 37 -13.13 1.51 20.86
N THR A 38 -13.04 2.84 20.75
CA THR A 38 -14.04 3.76 21.32
C THR A 38 -15.43 3.52 20.75
N LEU A 39 -15.55 3.31 19.44
CA LEU A 39 -16.83 3.13 18.74
C LEU A 39 -17.23 1.67 18.64
N GLY A 40 -16.31 0.80 18.22
CA GLY A 40 -16.56 -0.59 17.86
C GLY A 40 -16.16 -1.64 18.89
N GLY A 41 -15.27 -1.30 19.83
CA GLY A 41 -14.73 -2.28 20.78
C GLY A 41 -13.81 -3.31 20.11
N ALA A 42 -13.19 -2.96 18.97
CA ALA A 42 -12.40 -3.89 18.18
C ALA A 42 -11.18 -4.43 18.94
N ALA A 43 -10.43 -3.56 19.62
CA ALA A 43 -9.28 -3.99 20.42
C ALA A 43 -9.70 -4.89 21.60
N SER A 44 -10.87 -4.63 22.18
CA SER A 44 -11.46 -5.49 23.21
C SER A 44 -11.87 -6.85 22.66
N ALA A 45 -12.38 -6.93 21.42
CA ALA A 45 -12.73 -8.19 20.76
C ALA A 45 -11.49 -9.07 20.52
N ASP A 46 -10.40 -8.50 20.00
CA ASP A 46 -9.15 -9.21 19.77
C ASP A 46 -8.48 -9.64 21.08
N LEU A 47 -8.61 -8.81 22.13
CA LEU A 47 -8.17 -9.20 23.48
C LEU A 47 -8.94 -10.41 24.01
N GLU A 48 -10.26 -10.45 23.78
CA GLU A 48 -11.12 -11.60 24.11
C GLU A 48 -10.72 -12.86 23.33
N GLU A 49 -10.21 -12.73 22.10
CA GLU A 49 -9.65 -13.84 21.34
C GLU A 49 -8.37 -14.36 21.98
N LEU A 50 -7.45 -13.49 22.35
CA LEU A 50 -6.25 -13.86 23.08
C LEU A 50 -6.60 -14.63 24.37
N LEU A 51 -7.58 -14.15 25.15
CA LEU A 51 -8.00 -14.77 26.41
C LEU A 51 -8.58 -16.19 26.26
N LYS A 52 -8.94 -16.61 25.05
CA LYS A 52 -9.36 -17.98 24.76
C LYS A 52 -8.19 -18.95 24.59
N THR A 53 -6.96 -18.44 24.42
CA THR A 53 -5.77 -19.27 24.22
C THR A 53 -5.28 -19.91 25.50
N ARG A 54 -4.40 -20.91 25.39
CA ARG A 54 -3.66 -21.47 26.50
C ARG A 54 -2.19 -21.48 26.13
N LEU A 55 -1.38 -20.80 26.92
CA LEU A 55 0.05 -20.64 26.66
C LEU A 55 0.87 -21.45 27.67
N PRO A 56 1.92 -22.14 27.24
CA PRO A 56 2.88 -22.77 28.15
C PRO A 56 3.77 -21.71 28.81
N ASP A 57 4.46 -22.09 29.87
CA ASP A 57 5.29 -21.17 30.69
C ASP A 57 6.40 -20.45 29.91
N ASN A 58 6.83 -21.01 28.78
CA ASN A 58 7.85 -20.41 27.91
C ASN A 58 7.31 -19.47 26.85
N VAL A 59 6.00 -19.14 26.86
CA VAL A 59 5.38 -18.14 25.97
C VAL A 59 4.68 -17.09 26.81
N VAL A 60 5.03 -15.81 26.61
CA VAL A 60 4.41 -14.67 27.30
C VAL A 60 3.93 -13.64 26.31
N VAL A 61 2.74 -13.07 26.56
CA VAL A 61 2.24 -11.91 25.81
C VAL A 61 2.27 -10.69 26.72
N VAL A 62 2.92 -9.62 26.28
CA VAL A 62 3.03 -8.33 27.01
C VAL A 62 2.33 -7.27 26.19
N ILE A 63 1.37 -6.59 26.78
CA ILE A 63 0.47 -5.67 26.08
C ILE A 63 0.61 -4.26 26.66
N GLN A 64 0.79 -3.26 25.80
CA GLN A 64 0.59 -1.86 26.17
C GLN A 64 -0.71 -1.36 25.55
N THR A 65 -1.60 -0.78 26.37
CA THR A 65 -2.88 -0.23 25.95
C THR A 65 -2.93 1.28 26.14
N GLY A 66 -3.56 1.97 25.18
CA GLY A 66 -3.77 3.42 25.20
C GLY A 66 -4.54 3.88 23.96
N GLY A 67 -4.58 5.17 23.68
CA GLY A 67 -5.07 5.73 22.42
C GLY A 67 -6.59 5.86 22.30
N ALA A 68 -7.39 5.17 23.11
CA ALA A 68 -8.85 5.20 23.05
C ALA A 68 -9.47 6.10 24.13
N ARG A 69 -10.54 6.81 23.80
CA ARG A 69 -11.34 7.58 24.79
C ARG A 69 -12.18 6.69 25.68
N ARG A 70 -12.52 5.50 25.17
CA ARG A 70 -13.30 4.50 25.89
C ARG A 70 -12.79 3.10 25.54
N TRP A 71 -12.70 2.23 26.56
CA TRP A 71 -12.46 0.80 26.38
C TRP A 71 -13.73 0.01 26.70
N HIS A 72 -14.03 -0.99 25.89
CA HIS A 72 -15.16 -1.92 26.09
C HIS A 72 -14.78 -3.04 27.05
N HIS A 73 -13.50 -3.42 27.13
CA HIS A 73 -13.01 -4.38 28.10
C HIS A 73 -12.92 -3.74 29.50
N SER A 74 -13.63 -4.30 30.51
CA SER A 74 -13.80 -3.71 31.84
C SER A 74 -12.50 -3.58 32.66
N GLY A 75 -11.46 -4.32 32.31
CA GLY A 75 -10.15 -4.30 32.99
C GLY A 75 -9.20 -3.23 32.47
N ILE A 76 -9.56 -2.50 31.41
CA ILE A 76 -8.70 -1.50 30.76
C ILE A 76 -9.29 -0.11 30.94
N SER A 77 -8.42 0.86 31.24
CA SER A 77 -8.82 2.24 31.49
C SER A 77 -8.34 3.16 30.36
N SER A 78 -9.19 4.10 29.94
CA SER A 78 -8.84 5.17 28.99
C SER A 78 -8.07 6.35 29.61
N GLN A 79 -7.89 6.36 30.94
CA GLN A 79 -7.30 7.50 31.65
C GLN A 79 -5.78 7.42 31.81
N HIS A 80 -5.16 6.35 31.37
CA HIS A 80 -3.73 6.11 31.49
C HIS A 80 -3.25 5.03 30.51
N ILE A 81 -1.95 5.00 30.25
CA ILE A 81 -1.32 3.87 29.58
C ILE A 81 -1.29 2.69 30.53
N GLY A 82 -1.90 1.57 30.13
CA GLY A 82 -1.88 0.30 30.86
C GLY A 82 -0.82 -0.63 30.28
N ARG A 83 -0.11 -1.37 31.14
CA ARG A 83 0.76 -2.48 30.76
C ARG A 83 0.25 -3.75 31.40
N TYR A 84 0.04 -4.76 30.59
CA TYR A 84 -0.54 -6.03 31.00
C TYR A 84 0.35 -7.18 30.56
N VAL A 85 0.22 -8.29 31.27
CA VAL A 85 0.87 -9.55 30.91
C VAL A 85 -0.19 -10.64 30.90
N TYR A 86 -0.23 -11.37 29.81
CA TYR A 86 -1.08 -12.53 29.67
C TYR A 86 -0.27 -13.82 29.87
N ARG A 87 -0.67 -14.60 30.84
CA ARG A 87 -0.11 -15.91 31.17
C ARG A 87 -1.21 -16.82 31.68
N ASP A 88 -1.17 -18.07 31.29
CA ASP A 88 -2.04 -19.15 31.83
C ASP A 88 -3.54 -18.82 31.85
N GLY A 89 -4.01 -18.03 30.88
CA GLY A 89 -5.42 -17.66 30.76
C GLY A 89 -5.83 -16.41 31.59
N GLU A 90 -4.89 -15.76 32.27
CA GLU A 90 -5.13 -14.55 33.04
C GLU A 90 -4.40 -13.33 32.51
N LEU A 91 -5.09 -12.18 32.46
CA LEU A 91 -4.54 -10.89 32.11
C LEU A 91 -4.24 -10.10 33.38
N GLU A 92 -2.95 -9.95 33.71
CA GLU A 92 -2.50 -9.24 34.88
C GLU A 92 -1.99 -7.84 34.57
N GLN A 93 -2.41 -6.81 35.29
CA GLN A 93 -1.84 -5.47 35.14
C GLN A 93 -0.45 -5.40 35.78
N SER A 94 0.60 -5.25 34.99
CA SER A 94 1.98 -5.16 35.48
C SER A 94 2.52 -3.74 35.56
N GLY A 95 1.82 -2.77 34.94
CA GLY A 95 2.23 -1.37 34.95
C GLY A 95 1.09 -0.39 34.65
N ARG A 96 1.27 0.82 35.17
CA ARG A 96 0.37 1.95 34.91
C ARG A 96 1.19 3.23 34.79
N LEU A 97 1.03 3.94 33.68
CA LEU A 97 1.73 5.19 33.40
C LEU A 97 0.72 6.31 33.19
N PRO A 98 1.09 7.58 33.38
CA PRO A 98 0.25 8.69 32.96
C PRO A 98 -0.20 8.53 31.51
N GLN A 99 -1.32 9.15 31.16
CA GLN A 99 -1.75 9.21 29.75
C GLN A 99 -0.64 9.83 28.90
N ALA A 100 -0.32 9.19 27.78
CA ALA A 100 0.69 9.62 26.82
C ALA A 100 0.22 9.25 25.42
N ASN A 101 0.70 9.97 24.41
CA ASN A 101 0.39 9.74 23.03
C ASN A 101 0.96 8.40 22.55
N MET A 102 0.11 7.48 22.10
CA MET A 102 0.53 6.20 21.52
C MET A 102 1.15 6.41 20.12
N GLY A 103 0.87 7.52 19.44
CA GLY A 103 1.48 7.95 18.19
C GLY A 103 2.83 8.67 18.37
N ASP A 104 3.51 8.53 19.52
CA ASP A 104 4.78 9.18 19.81
C ASP A 104 5.89 8.13 20.00
N GLY A 105 7.03 8.35 19.34
CA GLY A 105 8.19 7.45 19.37
C GLY A 105 8.77 7.23 20.79
N GLU A 106 8.68 8.20 21.70
CA GLU A 106 9.13 8.03 23.09
C GLU A 106 8.22 7.08 23.87
N THR A 107 6.90 7.12 23.61
CA THR A 107 5.94 6.18 24.20
C THR A 107 6.21 4.76 23.70
N LEU A 108 6.51 4.58 22.41
CA LEU A 108 6.93 3.30 21.86
C LEU A 108 8.25 2.82 22.45
N ALA A 109 9.28 3.67 22.51
CA ALA A 109 10.58 3.33 23.10
C ALA A 109 10.45 2.92 24.58
N SER A 110 9.58 3.59 25.33
CA SER A 110 9.29 3.23 26.73
C SER A 110 8.68 1.84 26.88
N PHE A 111 7.84 1.42 25.92
CA PHE A 111 7.28 0.06 25.92
C PHE A 111 8.34 -0.98 25.53
N LEU A 112 9.12 -0.72 24.49
CA LEU A 112 10.23 -1.59 24.07
C LEU A 112 11.25 -1.81 25.20
N ALA A 113 11.62 -0.75 25.92
CA ALA A 113 12.50 -0.85 27.10
C ALA A 113 11.88 -1.73 28.19
N PHE A 114 10.60 -1.52 28.50
CA PHE A 114 9.88 -2.32 29.49
C PHE A 114 9.86 -3.81 29.12
N CYS A 115 9.59 -4.15 27.87
CA CYS A 115 9.61 -5.52 27.38
C CYS A 115 10.99 -6.14 27.52
N LYS A 116 12.02 -5.43 27.04
CA LYS A 116 13.40 -5.90 27.06
C LYS A 116 13.93 -6.13 28.48
N GLU A 117 13.58 -5.26 29.42
CA GLU A 117 14.05 -5.34 30.82
C GLU A 117 13.33 -6.40 31.64
N ASN A 118 12.02 -6.56 31.44
CA ASN A 118 11.19 -7.37 32.33
C ASN A 118 10.77 -8.72 31.74
N TYR A 119 10.74 -8.83 30.41
CA TYR A 119 10.24 -10.01 29.68
C TYR A 119 11.16 -10.38 28.51
N PRO A 120 12.49 -10.51 28.72
CA PRO A 120 13.38 -10.94 27.65
C PRO A 120 13.03 -12.36 27.21
N ALA A 121 13.15 -12.63 25.91
CA ALA A 121 12.90 -13.94 25.33
C ALA A 121 13.93 -14.26 24.24
N ASP A 122 14.11 -15.55 23.93
CA ASP A 122 15.00 -16.02 22.86
C ASP A 122 14.45 -15.63 21.50
N HIS A 123 13.13 -15.72 21.32
CA HIS A 123 12.37 -15.27 20.16
C HIS A 123 11.41 -14.15 20.55
N GLN A 124 11.45 -13.05 19.82
CA GLN A 124 10.62 -11.88 20.10
C GLN A 124 9.74 -11.56 18.90
N VAL A 125 8.46 -11.33 19.14
CA VAL A 125 7.48 -10.86 18.17
C VAL A 125 6.96 -9.51 18.63
N PHE A 126 6.86 -8.54 17.74
CA PHE A 126 6.22 -7.26 18.02
C PHE A 126 5.02 -7.06 17.07
N VAL A 127 3.89 -6.63 17.62
CA VAL A 127 2.67 -6.37 16.84
C VAL A 127 2.19 -4.95 17.10
N PHE A 128 2.11 -4.15 16.05
CA PHE A 128 1.37 -2.90 16.04
C PHE A 128 -0.10 -3.19 15.74
N TRP A 129 -0.99 -2.57 16.47
CA TRP A 129 -2.44 -2.69 16.29
C TRP A 129 -3.10 -1.32 16.25
N ASN A 130 -3.73 -0.96 15.14
CA ASN A 130 -4.55 0.25 14.96
C ASN A 130 -4.91 0.48 13.48
N HIS A 131 -5.24 1.75 13.13
CA HIS A 131 -5.17 2.24 11.76
C HIS A 131 -3.74 2.23 11.25
N GLY A 132 -3.58 2.07 9.93
CA GLY A 132 -2.34 2.22 9.20
C GLY A 132 -2.57 3.08 7.97
N GLY A 133 -1.59 3.92 7.64
CA GLY A 133 -1.60 4.86 6.52
C GLY A 133 -0.44 4.67 5.54
N GLY A 134 0.16 3.48 5.52
CA GLY A 134 1.30 3.17 4.65
C GLY A 134 2.55 3.97 5.00
N SER A 135 3.41 4.20 4.00
CA SER A 135 4.69 4.87 4.18
C SER A 135 4.56 6.33 4.64
N ILE A 136 3.47 7.01 4.27
CA ILE A 136 3.24 8.43 4.59
C ILE A 136 2.47 8.60 5.90
N GLY A 137 1.38 7.85 6.07
CA GLY A 137 0.49 8.02 7.21
C GLY A 137 0.93 7.32 8.48
N GLY A 138 1.87 6.37 8.39
CA GLY A 138 2.38 5.63 9.55
C GLY A 138 1.36 4.71 10.20
N VAL A 139 1.46 4.51 11.53
CA VAL A 139 0.60 3.58 12.30
C VAL A 139 0.35 4.07 13.72
N ALA A 140 -0.64 3.53 14.41
CA ALA A 140 -0.96 3.81 15.82
C ALA A 140 -1.48 5.23 16.06
N ASN A 141 -2.56 5.59 15.37
CA ASN A 141 -3.25 6.87 15.53
C ASN A 141 -3.90 6.99 16.92
N ASP A 142 -3.55 8.00 17.69
CA ASP A 142 -4.11 8.24 19.03
C ASP A 142 -5.23 9.30 18.99
N GLU A 143 -6.50 8.89 19.18
CA GLU A 143 -7.63 9.82 19.14
C GLU A 143 -7.63 10.85 20.27
N ASN A 144 -6.89 10.61 21.37
CA ASN A 144 -6.75 11.55 22.47
C ASN A 144 -5.74 12.67 22.15
N PHE A 145 -4.91 12.49 21.11
CA PHE A 145 -3.85 13.39 20.67
C PHE A 145 -3.99 13.76 19.19
N ASN A 146 -5.21 14.17 18.77
CA ASN A 146 -5.54 14.64 17.42
C ASN A 146 -5.22 13.63 16.30
N ASN A 147 -5.33 12.34 16.58
CA ASN A 147 -4.98 11.26 15.66
C ASN A 147 -3.51 11.31 15.18
N GLU A 148 -2.60 11.84 16.00
CA GLU A 148 -1.17 11.68 15.72
C GLU A 148 -0.81 10.20 15.61
N ALA A 149 0.04 9.87 14.62
CA ALA A 149 0.49 8.52 14.31
C ALA A 149 2.01 8.42 14.34
N LEU A 150 2.53 7.24 14.64
CA LEU A 150 3.94 6.93 14.52
C LEU A 150 4.36 6.94 13.04
N SER A 151 5.24 7.84 12.66
CA SER A 151 5.91 7.80 11.37
C SER A 151 6.92 6.66 11.30
N LEU A 152 7.29 6.20 10.10
CA LEU A 152 8.31 5.17 9.91
C LEU A 152 9.65 5.58 10.54
N LYS A 153 9.99 6.86 10.47
CA LYS A 153 11.20 7.42 11.12
C LYS A 153 11.18 7.28 12.64
N GLU A 154 10.05 7.60 13.28
CA GLU A 154 9.91 7.46 14.74
C GLU A 154 9.93 6.00 15.17
N ILE A 155 9.31 5.11 14.40
CA ILE A 155 9.41 3.66 14.62
C ILE A 155 10.87 3.23 14.60
N ARG A 156 11.61 3.57 13.55
CA ARG A 156 13.05 3.24 13.44
C ARG A 156 13.85 3.74 14.64
N GLN A 157 13.69 5.00 14.97
CA GLN A 157 14.41 5.65 16.10
C GLN A 157 14.04 5.03 17.45
N ALA A 158 12.76 4.70 17.70
CA ALA A 158 12.33 4.08 18.94
C ALA A 158 12.95 2.68 19.12
N PHE A 159 12.98 1.88 18.06
CA PHE A 159 13.62 0.56 18.11
C PHE A 159 15.14 0.67 18.29
N GLU A 160 15.84 1.51 17.54
CA GLU A 160 17.28 1.70 17.63
C GLU A 160 17.76 2.26 18.98
N LYS A 161 16.92 3.05 19.64
CA LYS A 161 17.17 3.53 20.99
C LYS A 161 17.29 2.39 22.01
N ILE A 162 16.62 1.25 21.77
CA ILE A 162 16.52 0.14 22.71
C ILE A 162 17.31 -1.08 22.23
N TYR A 163 17.28 -1.37 20.93
CA TYR A 163 17.91 -2.53 20.31
C TYR A 163 18.99 -2.09 19.32
N THR A 164 20.02 -2.89 19.17
CA THR A 164 21.04 -2.66 18.13
C THR A 164 20.64 -3.46 16.89
N PRO A 165 20.45 -2.82 15.75
CA PRO A 165 20.17 -3.52 14.50
C PRO A 165 21.28 -4.51 14.14
N SER A 166 20.92 -5.65 13.59
CA SER A 166 21.85 -6.68 13.14
C SER A 166 21.23 -7.50 12.02
N SER A 167 21.85 -7.52 10.85
CA SER A 167 21.39 -8.36 9.73
C SER A 167 21.66 -9.85 9.96
N ALA A 168 22.74 -10.19 10.69
CA ALA A 168 23.08 -11.58 10.97
C ALA A 168 22.19 -12.23 12.05
N LYS A 169 21.72 -11.42 13.01
CA LYS A 169 20.83 -11.84 14.09
C LYS A 169 19.97 -10.66 14.52
N PRO A 170 18.88 -10.37 13.82
CA PRO A 170 17.94 -9.33 14.23
C PRO A 170 17.38 -9.58 15.63
N PRO A 171 17.07 -8.54 16.42
CA PRO A 171 16.52 -8.72 17.77
C PRO A 171 15.13 -9.32 17.79
N PHE A 172 14.36 -9.13 16.71
CA PHE A 172 13.01 -9.69 16.58
C PHE A 172 12.97 -10.79 15.52
N GLU A 173 12.28 -11.85 15.84
CA GLU A 173 11.93 -12.90 14.90
C GLU A 173 10.94 -12.36 13.85
N LEU A 174 9.92 -11.60 14.33
CA LEU A 174 8.88 -11.05 13.49
C LEU A 174 8.38 -9.70 14.06
N ILE A 175 8.20 -8.72 13.19
CA ILE A 175 7.42 -7.51 13.47
C ILE A 175 6.21 -7.50 12.54
N GLY A 176 5.02 -7.37 13.13
CA GLY A 176 3.77 -7.41 12.41
C GLY A 176 2.92 -6.14 12.60
N PHE A 177 2.07 -5.89 11.61
CA PHE A 177 1.14 -4.77 11.60
C PHE A 177 -0.28 -5.30 11.38
N ASP A 178 -1.05 -5.43 12.47
CA ASP A 178 -2.50 -5.56 12.39
C ASP A 178 -3.07 -4.17 12.14
N ALA A 179 -2.83 -3.70 10.93
CA ALA A 179 -3.08 -2.34 10.47
C ALA A 179 -3.07 -2.26 8.95
N CYS A 180 -3.93 -1.40 8.40
CA CYS A 180 -4.06 -1.19 6.96
C CYS A 180 -2.76 -0.71 6.31
N LEU A 181 -2.49 -1.09 5.05
CA LEU A 181 -1.55 -0.43 4.14
C LEU A 181 -0.06 -0.52 4.51
N MET A 182 0.32 -1.25 5.57
CA MET A 182 1.70 -1.23 6.08
C MET A 182 2.67 -2.14 5.32
N ALA A 183 2.21 -2.99 4.37
CA ALA A 183 3.10 -3.80 3.54
C ALA A 183 3.74 -2.96 2.43
N THR A 184 4.61 -2.02 2.81
CA THR A 184 5.34 -1.17 1.88
C THR A 184 6.84 -1.45 1.92
N LEU A 185 7.54 -1.14 0.81
CA LEU A 185 9.00 -1.25 0.74
C LEU A 185 9.68 -0.38 1.81
N ASP A 186 9.12 0.80 2.09
CA ASP A 186 9.66 1.71 3.09
C ASP A 186 9.48 1.19 4.52
N THR A 187 8.32 0.56 4.81
CA THR A 187 8.09 -0.12 6.09
C THR A 187 9.08 -1.27 6.27
N ALA A 188 9.23 -2.11 5.23
CA ALA A 188 10.19 -3.21 5.25
C ALA A 188 11.63 -2.71 5.49
N ASN A 189 12.05 -1.65 4.78
CA ASN A 189 13.37 -1.02 4.97
C ASN A 189 13.55 -0.42 6.37
N THR A 190 12.49 0.19 6.93
CA THR A 190 12.50 0.70 8.30
C THR A 190 12.80 -0.40 9.32
N LEU A 191 12.37 -1.64 9.06
CA LEU A 191 12.58 -2.79 9.93
C LEU A 191 13.85 -3.58 9.62
N SER A 192 14.58 -3.25 8.57
CA SER A 192 15.81 -3.95 8.18
C SER A 192 16.83 -4.01 9.33
N GLY A 193 17.32 -5.21 9.64
CA GLY A 193 18.21 -5.50 10.75
C GLY A 193 17.55 -5.45 12.15
N LEU A 194 16.28 -5.08 12.25
CA LEU A 194 15.51 -5.12 13.50
C LEU A 194 14.67 -6.40 13.62
N ALA A 195 14.16 -6.91 12.51
CA ALA A 195 13.42 -8.16 12.48
C ALA A 195 13.90 -9.06 11.33
N GLN A 196 13.67 -10.38 11.48
CA GLN A 196 13.91 -11.35 10.40
C GLN A 196 12.75 -11.31 9.41
N TYR A 197 11.52 -11.19 9.91
CA TYR A 197 10.30 -11.22 9.10
C TYR A 197 9.39 -10.03 9.41
N MET A 198 8.64 -9.62 8.38
CA MET A 198 7.53 -8.67 8.50
C MET A 198 6.23 -9.33 8.04
N VAL A 199 5.14 -9.12 8.80
CA VAL A 199 3.77 -9.45 8.36
C VAL A 199 2.95 -8.17 8.30
N ALA A 200 2.38 -7.87 7.12
CA ALA A 200 1.59 -6.65 6.91
C ALA A 200 0.67 -6.77 5.69
N SER A 201 -0.34 -5.90 5.61
CA SER A 201 -1.27 -5.80 4.50
C SER A 201 -0.92 -4.68 3.54
N GLN A 202 -1.10 -4.91 2.22
CA GLN A 202 -1.04 -3.86 1.20
C GLN A 202 -2.36 -3.08 1.10
N GLU A 203 -3.49 -3.75 1.34
CA GLU A 203 -4.84 -3.18 1.30
C GLU A 203 -5.31 -2.81 2.72
N LEU A 204 -6.48 -2.21 2.79
CA LEU A 204 -7.20 -2.06 4.05
C LEU A 204 -7.47 -3.43 4.66
N GLU A 205 -7.13 -3.60 5.91
CA GLU A 205 -7.54 -4.77 6.66
C GLU A 205 -9.00 -4.62 7.09
N PRO A 206 -9.83 -5.66 6.92
CA PRO A 206 -11.19 -5.67 7.45
C PRO A 206 -11.23 -5.44 8.97
N GLY A 207 -12.35 -4.92 9.45
CA GLY A 207 -12.53 -4.55 10.86
C GLY A 207 -12.40 -5.68 11.87
N ASN A 208 -12.42 -6.94 11.42
CA ASN A 208 -12.15 -8.11 12.26
C ASN A 208 -10.66 -8.30 12.60
N GLY A 209 -9.74 -7.58 11.92
CA GLY A 209 -8.29 -7.68 12.21
C GLY A 209 -7.72 -9.09 12.11
N TRP A 210 -6.60 -9.34 12.79
CA TRP A 210 -5.97 -10.64 12.89
C TRP A 210 -6.73 -11.56 13.85
N GLU A 211 -6.64 -12.88 13.66
CA GLU A 211 -7.34 -13.86 14.50
C GLU A 211 -6.41 -14.38 15.62
N TYR A 212 -6.46 -13.75 16.78
CA TYR A 212 -5.53 -13.99 17.90
C TYR A 212 -5.69 -15.36 18.55
N THR A 213 -6.88 -15.96 18.53
CA THR A 213 -7.06 -17.34 19.03
C THR A 213 -6.26 -18.34 18.21
N GLY A 214 -6.24 -18.18 16.90
CA GLY A 214 -5.58 -19.10 15.96
C GLY A 214 -4.07 -19.01 16.04
N TRP A 215 -3.49 -17.86 15.72
CA TRP A 215 -2.03 -17.76 15.61
C TRP A 215 -1.31 -17.80 16.98
N VAL A 216 -1.82 -17.14 18.02
CA VAL A 216 -1.24 -17.20 19.37
C VAL A 216 -1.44 -18.61 19.97
N GLY A 217 -2.63 -19.19 19.74
CA GLY A 217 -2.90 -20.56 20.14
C GLY A 217 -1.98 -21.59 19.46
N ALA A 218 -1.69 -21.39 18.16
CA ALA A 218 -0.73 -22.24 17.43
C ALA A 218 0.70 -22.11 17.98
N LEU A 219 1.15 -20.86 18.28
CA LEU A 219 2.44 -20.63 18.94
C LEU A 219 2.49 -21.33 20.31
N GLY A 220 1.43 -21.21 21.10
CA GLY A 220 1.34 -21.89 22.39
C GLY A 220 1.37 -23.42 22.28
N ALA A 221 0.78 -23.99 21.24
CA ALA A 221 0.76 -25.42 20.99
C ALA A 221 2.11 -25.96 20.47
N ASN A 222 2.88 -25.15 19.76
CA ASN A 222 4.18 -25.52 19.17
C ASN A 222 5.21 -24.39 19.28
N PRO A 223 5.79 -24.12 20.46
CA PRO A 223 6.82 -23.07 20.62
C PRO A 223 8.16 -23.37 19.93
N SER A 224 8.31 -24.49 19.24
CA SER A 224 9.52 -24.84 18.48
C SER A 224 9.46 -24.39 17.00
N MET A 225 8.37 -23.73 16.58
CA MET A 225 8.27 -23.16 15.24
C MET A 225 9.24 -21.98 15.07
N ASN A 226 9.59 -21.68 13.82
CA ASN A 226 10.36 -20.48 13.47
C ASN A 226 9.43 -19.33 13.07
N GLY A 227 10.03 -18.12 12.84
CA GLY A 227 9.27 -16.94 12.48
C GLY A 227 8.56 -17.01 11.14
N ALA A 228 9.12 -17.74 10.16
CA ALA A 228 8.45 -17.94 8.87
C ALA A 228 7.21 -18.82 9.00
N GLU A 229 7.27 -19.88 9.80
CA GLU A 229 6.12 -20.73 10.11
C GLU A 229 5.04 -19.96 10.86
N LEU A 230 5.44 -19.14 11.85
CA LEU A 230 4.52 -18.27 12.58
C LEU A 230 3.85 -17.23 11.68
N GLY A 231 4.64 -16.53 10.83
CA GLY A 231 4.13 -15.54 9.90
C GLY A 231 3.13 -16.13 8.91
N LYS A 232 3.41 -17.36 8.42
CA LYS A 232 2.45 -18.07 7.57
C LYS A 232 1.14 -18.39 8.30
N ILE A 233 1.22 -18.83 9.55
CA ILE A 233 0.02 -19.10 10.37
C ILE A 233 -0.78 -17.81 10.60
N ILE A 234 -0.12 -16.68 10.85
CA ILE A 234 -0.80 -15.39 10.96
C ILE A 234 -1.59 -15.09 9.68
N CYS A 235 -0.95 -15.23 8.51
CA CYS A 235 -1.63 -15.01 7.23
C CYS A 235 -2.82 -15.94 7.01
N ASP A 236 -2.65 -17.25 7.30
CA ASP A 236 -3.70 -18.25 7.11
C ASP A 236 -4.89 -18.00 8.05
N THR A 237 -4.64 -17.76 9.35
CA THR A 237 -5.72 -17.53 10.34
C THR A 237 -6.42 -16.19 10.14
N TYR A 238 -5.70 -15.15 9.68
CA TYR A 238 -6.32 -13.88 9.25
C TYR A 238 -7.33 -14.13 8.13
N MET A 239 -6.93 -14.85 7.06
CA MET A 239 -7.84 -15.13 5.95
C MET A 239 -9.01 -16.00 6.36
N GLU A 240 -8.80 -16.98 7.25
CA GLU A 240 -9.87 -17.80 7.85
C GLU A 240 -10.85 -16.94 8.66
N GLY A 241 -10.35 -15.96 9.42
CA GLY A 241 -11.15 -14.96 10.13
C GLY A 241 -11.99 -14.13 9.15
N CYS A 242 -11.37 -13.60 8.11
CA CYS A 242 -12.06 -12.84 7.06
C CYS A 242 -13.16 -13.67 6.37
N LEU A 243 -12.88 -14.93 6.03
CA LEU A 243 -13.87 -15.84 5.42
C LEU A 243 -15.06 -16.11 6.35
N ARG A 244 -14.80 -16.26 7.66
CA ARG A 244 -15.85 -16.48 8.66
C ARG A 244 -16.79 -15.26 8.79
N GLU A 245 -16.23 -14.05 8.70
CA GLU A 245 -16.97 -12.79 8.81
C GLU A 245 -17.50 -12.28 7.45
N GLY A 246 -17.13 -12.93 6.32
CA GLY A 246 -17.54 -12.55 4.96
C GLY A 246 -16.84 -11.29 4.45
N THR A 247 -15.64 -10.98 4.96
CA THR A 247 -14.85 -9.78 4.64
C THR A 247 -13.59 -10.09 3.80
N GLU A 248 -13.42 -11.33 3.36
CA GLU A 248 -12.24 -11.80 2.65
C GLU A 248 -12.02 -11.16 1.27
N ARG A 249 -13.05 -10.58 0.68
CA ARG A 249 -13.10 -10.28 -0.76
C ARG A 249 -11.98 -9.40 -1.27
N SER A 250 -11.56 -8.40 -0.49
CA SER A 250 -10.43 -7.50 -0.80
C SER A 250 -9.27 -7.61 0.19
N ALA A 251 -9.37 -8.51 1.16
CA ALA A 251 -8.33 -8.69 2.16
C ALA A 251 -6.99 -9.13 1.54
N THR A 252 -5.89 -8.61 2.08
CA THR A 252 -4.52 -9.02 1.72
C THR A 252 -3.68 -9.13 2.98
N LEU A 253 -2.74 -10.09 3.02
CA LEU A 253 -1.70 -10.13 4.04
C LEU A 253 -0.48 -10.85 3.47
N SER A 254 0.72 -10.34 3.75
CA SER A 254 1.95 -10.91 3.24
C SER A 254 3.00 -11.09 4.32
N LEU A 255 3.82 -12.13 4.16
CA LEU A 255 5.00 -12.43 4.95
C LEU A 255 6.24 -12.16 4.14
N VAL A 256 7.05 -11.23 4.61
CA VAL A 256 8.27 -10.74 3.94
C VAL A 256 9.49 -11.17 4.72
N ASP A 257 10.46 -11.80 4.07
CA ASP A 257 11.81 -12.06 4.61
C ASP A 257 12.66 -10.80 4.44
N LEU A 258 12.90 -10.09 5.54
CA LEU A 258 13.69 -8.84 5.54
C LEU A 258 15.17 -9.07 5.24
N GLY A 259 15.67 -10.30 5.38
CA GLY A 259 17.01 -10.67 4.95
C GLY A 259 17.22 -10.62 3.44
N LYS A 260 16.13 -10.61 2.65
CA LYS A 260 16.14 -10.51 1.18
C LYS A 260 16.05 -9.07 0.65
N LEU A 261 15.79 -8.10 1.53
CA LEU A 261 15.65 -6.69 1.14
C LEU A 261 16.87 -6.09 0.43
N PRO A 262 18.12 -6.42 0.76
CA PRO A 262 19.26 -5.84 0.05
C PRO A 262 19.22 -6.12 -1.45
N VAL A 263 18.88 -7.35 -1.86
CA VAL A 263 18.76 -7.74 -3.26
C VAL A 263 17.56 -7.05 -3.90
N LEU A 264 16.41 -7.03 -3.20
CA LEU A 264 15.20 -6.37 -3.66
C LEU A 264 15.43 -4.87 -3.88
N ASN A 265 16.03 -4.17 -2.92
CA ASN A 265 16.35 -2.73 -3.03
C ASN A 265 17.30 -2.44 -4.18
N MET A 266 18.32 -3.28 -4.36
CA MET A 266 19.29 -3.08 -5.42
C MET A 266 18.67 -3.27 -6.81
N THR A 267 17.89 -4.33 -7.01
CA THR A 267 17.20 -4.57 -8.28
C THR A 267 16.14 -3.49 -8.56
N TYR A 268 15.42 -3.02 -7.53
CA TYR A 268 14.46 -1.93 -7.64
C TYR A 268 15.15 -0.61 -8.02
N ASN A 269 16.28 -0.29 -7.39
CA ASN A 269 17.06 0.89 -7.71
C ASN A 269 17.70 0.81 -9.10
N ALA A 270 18.17 -0.37 -9.52
CA ALA A 270 18.70 -0.57 -10.87
C ALA A 270 17.62 -0.36 -11.95
N LEU A 271 16.41 -0.89 -11.72
CA LEU A 271 15.26 -0.65 -12.61
C LEU A 271 14.91 0.85 -12.67
N GLY A 272 14.91 1.54 -11.53
CA GLY A 272 14.66 2.98 -11.48
C GLY A 272 15.77 3.81 -12.15
N LEU A 273 17.04 3.37 -12.10
CA LEU A 273 18.13 4.00 -12.87
C LEU A 273 17.93 3.78 -14.39
N GLU A 274 17.50 2.60 -14.82
CA GLU A 274 17.11 2.36 -16.21
C GLU A 274 15.98 3.32 -16.64
N ALA A 275 14.97 3.54 -15.78
CA ALA A 275 13.90 4.49 -16.03
C ALA A 275 14.41 5.93 -16.17
N VAL A 276 15.34 6.36 -15.31
CA VAL A 276 16.00 7.68 -15.44
C VAL A 276 16.71 7.81 -16.78
N VAL A 277 17.45 6.79 -17.21
CA VAL A 277 18.13 6.79 -18.53
C VAL A 277 17.11 6.90 -19.66
N LYS A 278 16.01 6.17 -19.60
CA LYS A 278 14.95 6.24 -20.62
C LYS A 278 14.32 7.62 -20.74
N VAL A 279 14.05 8.29 -19.61
CA VAL A 279 13.60 9.68 -19.61
C VAL A 279 14.61 10.59 -20.32
N MET A 280 15.89 10.33 -20.15
CA MET A 280 16.96 11.14 -20.73
C MET A 280 17.10 10.94 -22.23
N GLU A 281 16.85 9.72 -22.71
CA GLU A 281 16.80 9.40 -24.13
C GLU A 281 15.51 9.95 -24.78
N ASN A 282 14.39 9.88 -24.08
CA ASN A 282 13.08 10.29 -24.55
C ASN A 282 12.20 10.79 -23.39
N GLU A 283 12.00 12.07 -23.30
CA GLU A 283 11.20 12.73 -22.25
C GLU A 283 9.74 12.22 -22.17
N SER A 284 9.17 11.72 -23.27
CA SER A 284 7.81 11.14 -23.28
C SER A 284 7.71 9.85 -22.44
N PHE A 285 8.85 9.28 -22.02
CA PHE A 285 8.86 8.14 -21.11
C PHE A 285 8.22 8.48 -19.76
N TYR A 286 8.26 9.73 -19.29
CA TYR A 286 7.53 10.11 -18.07
C TYR A 286 6.03 9.84 -18.17
N ALA A 287 5.42 10.21 -19.30
CA ALA A 287 4.02 9.95 -19.52
C ALA A 287 3.73 8.44 -19.64
N ALA A 288 4.59 7.68 -20.30
CA ALA A 288 4.48 6.22 -20.35
C ALA A 288 4.57 5.60 -18.94
N TYR A 289 5.56 6.02 -18.15
CA TYR A 289 5.71 5.59 -16.76
C TYR A 289 4.48 5.92 -15.91
N GLY A 290 3.96 7.16 -16.01
CA GLY A 290 2.76 7.59 -15.31
C GLY A 290 1.54 6.74 -15.66
N ARG A 291 1.32 6.46 -16.95
CA ARG A 291 0.24 5.57 -17.40
C ARG A 291 0.38 4.16 -16.81
N GLN A 292 1.59 3.58 -16.82
CA GLN A 292 1.83 2.25 -16.27
C GLN A 292 1.63 2.21 -14.75
N ALA A 293 2.01 3.27 -14.03
CA ALA A 293 1.80 3.38 -12.59
C ALA A 293 0.30 3.53 -12.25
N LYS A 294 -0.43 4.37 -12.99
CA LYS A 294 -1.88 4.59 -12.79
C LYS A 294 -2.72 3.37 -13.17
N SER A 295 -2.24 2.50 -14.08
CA SER A 295 -2.89 1.23 -14.44
C SER A 295 -2.46 0.05 -13.58
N ALA A 296 -1.48 0.21 -12.70
CA ALA A 296 -1.06 -0.85 -11.79
C ALA A 296 -2.05 -1.03 -10.63
N GLU A 297 -2.10 -2.24 -10.07
CA GLU A 297 -2.82 -2.49 -8.82
C GLU A 297 -2.38 -1.47 -7.76
N ASN A 298 -3.33 -0.78 -7.15
CA ASN A 298 -3.03 0.23 -6.15
C ASN A 298 -4.04 0.16 -5.00
N TYR A 299 -3.74 0.86 -3.91
CA TYR A 299 -4.46 0.71 -2.67
C TYR A 299 -4.85 2.07 -2.11
N MET A 300 -6.18 2.35 -2.03
CA MET A 300 -6.72 3.59 -1.50
C MET A 300 -6.18 4.85 -2.20
N ASN A 301 -6.37 4.92 -3.50
CA ASN A 301 -6.02 6.12 -4.30
C ASN A 301 -7.25 6.59 -5.05
N SER A 302 -8.09 7.39 -4.41
CA SER A 302 -9.27 7.99 -5.01
C SER A 302 -9.51 9.42 -4.53
N ARG A 303 -10.22 10.21 -5.33
CA ARG A 303 -10.57 11.58 -4.94
C ARG A 303 -11.54 11.63 -3.75
N SER A 304 -12.39 10.61 -3.60
CA SER A 304 -13.40 10.55 -2.55
C SER A 304 -12.90 10.04 -1.21
N GLU A 305 -11.83 9.22 -1.20
CA GLU A 305 -11.29 8.58 0.00
C GLU A 305 -9.86 9.05 0.35
N GLY A 306 -9.28 9.93 -0.49
CA GLY A 306 -7.91 10.41 -0.37
C GLY A 306 -6.91 9.54 -1.15
N PHE A 307 -5.63 9.88 -1.03
CA PHE A 307 -4.54 9.21 -1.74
C PHE A 307 -3.49 8.73 -0.75
N THR A 308 -3.28 7.42 -0.72
CA THR A 308 -2.16 6.83 0.03
C THR A 308 -0.85 6.91 -0.73
N ASN A 309 -0.94 7.12 -2.06
CA ASN A 309 0.20 7.11 -2.99
C ASN A 309 0.95 5.77 -3.01
N MET A 310 0.25 4.65 -2.72
CA MET A 310 0.82 3.31 -2.72
C MET A 310 0.34 2.52 -3.94
N VAL A 311 1.29 1.93 -4.66
CA VAL A 311 1.08 1.07 -5.82
C VAL A 311 1.74 -0.29 -5.59
N ASP A 312 1.14 -1.37 -6.08
CA ASP A 312 1.72 -2.70 -6.05
C ASP A 312 3.01 -2.76 -6.87
N ILE A 313 4.12 -3.07 -6.23
CA ILE A 313 5.43 -3.03 -6.88
C ILE A 313 5.55 -4.03 -8.02
N GLY A 314 5.01 -5.26 -7.84
CA GLY A 314 5.07 -6.29 -8.87
C GLY A 314 4.15 -5.98 -10.06
N SER A 315 2.99 -5.36 -9.83
CA SER A 315 2.08 -4.91 -10.88
C SER A 315 2.73 -3.79 -11.70
N LEU A 316 3.27 -2.76 -11.03
CA LEU A 316 4.01 -1.67 -11.68
C LEU A 316 5.17 -2.20 -12.54
N VAL A 317 5.98 -3.07 -11.98
CA VAL A 317 7.15 -3.64 -12.68
C VAL A 317 6.73 -4.48 -13.90
N ARG A 318 5.67 -5.29 -13.78
CA ARG A 318 5.12 -6.05 -14.91
C ARG A 318 4.62 -5.13 -16.03
N ASN A 319 3.96 -4.04 -15.67
CA ASN A 319 3.46 -3.06 -16.64
C ASN A 319 4.61 -2.38 -17.39
N LEU A 320 5.73 -2.12 -16.70
CA LEU A 320 6.94 -1.51 -17.29
C LEU A 320 7.79 -2.46 -18.12
N LYS A 321 7.44 -3.74 -18.22
CA LYS A 321 8.27 -4.78 -18.87
C LYS A 321 8.75 -4.44 -20.27
N TRP A 322 7.93 -3.78 -21.08
CA TRP A 322 8.28 -3.43 -22.44
C TRP A 322 9.12 -2.16 -22.56
N GLU A 323 8.97 -1.29 -21.58
CA GLU A 323 9.70 -0.03 -21.49
C GLU A 323 11.08 -0.21 -20.83
N LEU A 324 11.15 -1.08 -19.82
CA LEU A 324 12.34 -1.35 -19.00
C LEU A 324 12.65 -2.87 -18.97
N PRO A 325 13.07 -3.45 -20.10
CA PRO A 325 13.25 -4.90 -20.20
C PRO A 325 14.45 -5.45 -19.45
N GLU A 326 15.49 -4.62 -19.18
CA GLU A 326 16.79 -5.09 -18.69
C GLU A 326 16.70 -5.61 -17.25
N PHE A 327 16.03 -4.88 -16.36
CA PHE A 327 15.95 -5.20 -14.94
C PHE A 327 14.61 -5.75 -14.47
N THR A 328 13.56 -5.73 -15.30
CA THR A 328 12.21 -6.15 -14.89
C THR A 328 12.17 -7.57 -14.35
N GLN A 329 12.78 -8.55 -15.05
CA GLN A 329 12.72 -9.93 -14.59
C GLN A 329 13.49 -10.12 -13.27
N LEU A 330 14.65 -9.50 -13.15
CA LEU A 330 15.47 -9.55 -11.95
C LEU A 330 14.76 -8.99 -10.72
N MET A 331 14.07 -7.86 -10.93
CA MET A 331 13.26 -7.24 -9.88
C MET A 331 12.10 -8.15 -9.45
N LEU A 332 11.43 -8.80 -10.39
CA LEU A 332 10.34 -9.73 -10.08
C LEU A 332 10.85 -10.97 -9.35
N ASP A 333 12.00 -11.53 -9.76
CA ASP A 333 12.62 -12.68 -9.08
C ASP A 333 13.04 -12.31 -7.64
N ALA A 334 13.63 -11.14 -7.44
CA ALA A 334 13.99 -10.64 -6.10
C ALA A 334 12.76 -10.38 -5.21
N LEU A 335 11.67 -9.92 -5.81
CA LEU A 335 10.39 -9.73 -5.10
C LEU A 335 9.80 -11.08 -4.66
N ASP A 336 9.81 -12.08 -5.53
CA ASP A 336 9.32 -13.42 -5.22
C ASP A 336 10.17 -14.12 -4.15
N GLU A 337 11.48 -13.81 -4.07
CA GLU A 337 12.33 -14.29 -2.97
C GLU A 337 12.07 -13.56 -1.65
N ALA A 338 11.73 -12.27 -1.68
CA ALA A 338 11.48 -11.49 -0.48
C ALA A 338 10.08 -11.75 0.09
N VAL A 339 9.06 -11.87 -0.75
CA VAL A 339 7.68 -12.18 -0.33
C VAL A 339 7.48 -13.69 -0.29
N ILE A 340 7.86 -14.30 0.83
CA ILE A 340 7.89 -15.77 0.97
C ILE A 340 6.51 -16.41 1.13
N TYR A 341 5.50 -15.64 1.53
CA TYR A 341 4.11 -16.11 1.59
C TYR A 341 3.14 -14.92 1.52
N LYS A 342 1.98 -15.12 0.94
CA LYS A 342 0.89 -14.15 0.92
C LYS A 342 -0.46 -14.80 0.74
N VAL A 343 -1.49 -14.12 1.25
CA VAL A 343 -2.91 -14.47 1.06
C VAL A 343 -3.64 -13.25 0.50
N SER A 344 -4.65 -13.49 -0.32
CA SER A 344 -5.50 -12.42 -0.85
C SER A 344 -6.91 -12.91 -1.13
N GLY A 345 -7.86 -11.99 -1.05
CA GLY A 345 -9.22 -12.20 -1.53
C GLY A 345 -9.30 -12.27 -3.05
N PRO A 346 -10.44 -12.73 -3.59
CA PRO A 346 -10.60 -13.01 -5.03
C PRO A 346 -10.55 -11.77 -5.92
N TYR A 347 -10.74 -10.56 -5.38
CA TYR A 347 -10.77 -9.30 -6.14
C TYR A 347 -9.49 -8.47 -5.97
N ARG A 348 -8.41 -9.07 -5.50
CA ARG A 348 -7.08 -8.46 -5.41
C ARG A 348 -6.03 -9.41 -5.98
N ASN A 349 -4.97 -8.83 -6.56
CA ASN A 349 -3.83 -9.57 -7.08
C ASN A 349 -2.50 -8.98 -6.57
N PRO A 350 -2.31 -8.92 -5.24
CA PRO A 350 -1.17 -8.28 -4.63
C PRO A 350 0.13 -9.03 -4.92
N SER A 351 1.22 -8.29 -5.09
CA SER A 351 2.57 -8.90 -5.11
C SER A 351 3.14 -9.10 -3.71
N GLY A 352 2.56 -8.45 -2.70
CA GLY A 352 2.92 -8.58 -1.28
C GLY A 352 3.62 -7.35 -0.70
N ILE A 353 4.13 -6.44 -1.54
CA ILE A 353 4.76 -5.18 -1.13
C ILE A 353 4.31 -4.07 -2.08
N SER A 354 4.02 -2.89 -1.51
CA SER A 354 3.72 -1.65 -2.25
C SER A 354 4.94 -0.73 -2.27
N CYS A 355 4.97 0.17 -3.26
CA CYS A 355 5.92 1.28 -3.33
C CYS A 355 5.20 2.60 -3.56
N TYR A 356 5.91 3.70 -3.37
CA TYR A 356 5.36 5.04 -3.55
C TYR A 356 5.25 5.42 -5.02
N TYR A 357 4.08 5.95 -5.41
CA TYR A 357 3.86 6.72 -6.63
C TYR A 357 2.94 7.91 -6.31
N PRO A 358 3.28 9.16 -6.69
CA PRO A 358 2.54 10.37 -6.27
C PRO A 358 1.26 10.59 -7.10
N PHE A 359 0.20 9.82 -6.86
CA PHE A 359 -1.07 9.93 -7.58
C PHE A 359 -1.73 11.31 -7.44
N ASP A 360 -1.57 11.96 -6.28
CA ASP A 360 -2.15 13.28 -5.98
C ASP A 360 -1.22 14.46 -6.32
N GLY A 361 0.03 14.18 -6.69
CA GLY A 361 1.03 15.22 -6.94
C GLY A 361 1.36 16.10 -5.73
N ASN A 362 1.08 15.63 -4.50
CA ASN A 362 1.24 16.43 -3.28
C ASN A 362 2.71 16.50 -2.82
N SER A 363 3.22 17.73 -2.65
CA SER A 363 4.59 17.96 -2.19
C SER A 363 4.83 17.51 -0.74
N ASP A 364 3.82 17.49 0.11
CA ASP A 364 3.98 17.11 1.51
C ASP A 364 4.11 15.58 1.64
N GLY A 365 3.36 14.81 0.84
CA GLY A 365 3.55 13.36 0.71
C GLY A 365 4.97 13.02 0.23
N PHE A 366 5.46 13.73 -0.80
CA PHE A 366 6.84 13.53 -1.27
C PHE A 366 7.89 13.86 -0.20
N LYS A 367 7.72 14.95 0.57
CA LYS A 367 8.62 15.30 1.68
C LYS A 367 8.60 14.23 2.77
N ALA A 368 7.40 13.73 3.13
CA ALA A 368 7.28 12.65 4.10
C ALA A 368 8.05 11.40 3.65
N MET A 369 7.99 11.06 2.36
CA MET A 369 8.77 9.96 1.79
C MET A 369 10.28 10.21 1.88
N MET A 370 10.74 11.41 1.53
CA MET A 370 12.17 11.78 1.68
C MET A 370 12.64 11.71 3.14
N ASP A 371 11.77 12.06 4.09
CA ASP A 371 12.07 12.05 5.54
C ASP A 371 12.16 10.62 6.12
N THR A 372 11.67 9.59 5.45
CA THR A 372 11.89 8.18 5.85
C THR A 372 13.37 7.80 5.79
N GLY A 373 14.15 8.48 4.94
CA GLY A 373 15.53 8.16 4.63
C GLY A 373 15.70 7.06 3.55
N ASN A 374 14.63 6.42 3.12
CA ASN A 374 14.62 5.37 2.09
C ASN A 374 14.52 5.99 0.68
N VAL A 375 15.58 6.67 0.25
CA VAL A 375 15.60 7.37 -1.05
C VAL A 375 15.90 6.38 -2.17
N THR A 376 14.94 6.12 -3.02
CA THR A 376 15.04 5.22 -4.17
C THR A 376 15.16 5.98 -5.49
N SER A 377 15.65 5.32 -6.54
CA SER A 377 15.75 5.91 -7.89
C SER A 377 14.37 6.33 -8.43
N PHE A 378 13.31 5.57 -8.13
CA PHE A 378 11.95 5.94 -8.52
C PHE A 378 11.42 7.15 -7.73
N LEU A 379 11.75 7.27 -6.43
CA LEU A 379 11.39 8.47 -5.65
C LEU A 379 12.05 9.73 -6.24
N ILE A 380 13.32 9.61 -6.67
CA ILE A 380 14.03 10.71 -7.33
C ILE A 380 13.39 11.03 -8.68
N LEU A 381 13.05 10.02 -9.48
CA LEU A 381 12.36 10.17 -10.76
C LEU A 381 11.04 10.94 -10.57
N ASN A 382 10.22 10.55 -9.59
CA ASN A 382 8.96 11.21 -9.25
C ASN A 382 9.19 12.66 -8.77
N GLY A 383 10.20 12.90 -7.96
CA GLY A 383 10.55 14.25 -7.49
C GLY A 383 11.02 15.18 -8.61
N LEU A 384 11.75 14.65 -9.58
CA LEU A 384 12.12 15.36 -10.81
C LEU A 384 10.89 15.65 -11.66
N GLN A 385 10.02 14.67 -11.88
CA GLN A 385 8.79 14.78 -12.67
C GLN A 385 7.91 15.93 -12.15
N LEU A 386 7.66 15.94 -10.85
CA LEU A 386 6.76 16.91 -10.19
C LEU A 386 7.43 18.25 -9.84
N GLY A 387 8.74 18.38 -10.06
CA GLY A 387 9.46 19.60 -9.72
C GLY A 387 9.74 19.80 -8.23
N PHE A 388 9.58 18.78 -7.41
CA PHE A 388 9.86 18.83 -5.97
C PHE A 388 11.35 18.67 -5.65
N LEU A 389 12.11 18.11 -6.60
CA LEU A 389 13.54 17.91 -6.50
C LEU A 389 14.24 18.70 -7.60
N ASP A 390 15.26 19.49 -7.21
CA ASP A 390 16.13 20.14 -8.18
C ASP A 390 17.12 19.11 -8.76
N THR A 391 17.58 19.43 -9.95
CA THR A 391 18.50 18.64 -10.73
C THR A 391 19.80 18.26 -10.01
N ASP A 392 20.45 19.21 -9.34
CA ASP A 392 21.75 18.97 -8.69
C ASP A 392 21.60 17.99 -7.51
N LYS A 393 20.52 18.12 -6.73
CA LYS A 393 20.20 17.17 -5.67
C LYS A 393 19.84 15.79 -6.22
N ALA A 394 19.05 15.75 -7.29
CA ALA A 394 18.69 14.48 -7.93
C ALA A 394 19.94 13.72 -8.37
N ILE A 395 20.88 14.38 -9.05
CA ILE A 395 22.17 13.79 -9.46
C ILE A 395 22.91 13.24 -8.24
N SER A 396 23.06 14.03 -7.18
CA SER A 396 23.79 13.61 -5.99
C SER A 396 23.19 12.35 -5.33
N TYR A 397 21.85 12.21 -5.34
CA TYR A 397 21.20 11.01 -4.85
C TYR A 397 21.39 9.80 -5.78
N LEU A 398 21.29 10.00 -7.11
CA LEU A 398 21.48 8.94 -8.09
C LEU A 398 22.93 8.43 -8.11
N GLU A 399 23.92 9.33 -7.98
CA GLU A 399 25.33 8.96 -7.82
C GLU A 399 25.54 8.10 -6.57
N ARG A 400 24.97 8.49 -5.43
CA ARG A 400 25.07 7.69 -4.20
C ARG A 400 24.44 6.30 -4.37
N ILE A 401 23.25 6.20 -4.99
CA ILE A 401 22.61 4.91 -5.24
C ILE A 401 23.48 4.04 -6.16
N SER A 402 24.07 4.63 -7.20
CA SER A 402 24.99 3.93 -8.10
C SER A 402 26.22 3.41 -7.36
N ASP A 403 26.82 4.23 -6.48
CA ASP A 403 27.97 3.84 -5.67
C ASP A 403 27.62 2.71 -4.70
N GLU A 404 26.43 2.74 -4.08
CA GLU A 404 25.94 1.69 -3.18
C GLU A 404 25.74 0.35 -3.94
N ILE A 405 25.15 0.39 -5.13
CA ILE A 405 25.03 -0.80 -6.00
C ILE A 405 26.40 -1.33 -6.38
N SER A 406 27.33 -0.45 -6.75
CA SER A 406 28.69 -0.79 -7.14
C SER A 406 29.46 -1.47 -6.02
N ALA A 407 29.41 -0.88 -4.82
CA ALA A 407 30.11 -1.42 -3.64
C ALA A 407 29.54 -2.81 -3.22
N ALA A 408 28.22 -3.01 -3.38
CA ALA A 408 27.59 -4.29 -3.11
C ALA A 408 28.07 -5.39 -4.06
N LEU A 409 28.26 -5.05 -5.33
CA LEU A 409 28.74 -5.96 -6.37
C LEU A 409 30.23 -6.31 -6.19
N GLU A 410 31.08 -5.35 -5.85
CA GLU A 410 32.51 -5.57 -5.60
C GLU A 410 32.74 -6.47 -4.36
N ALA A 411 31.91 -6.31 -3.32
CA ALA A 411 31.99 -7.13 -2.11
C ALA A 411 31.70 -8.62 -2.37
N ASP A 412 30.88 -8.95 -3.37
CA ASP A 412 30.57 -10.33 -3.76
C ASP A 412 31.71 -10.97 -4.57
N GLU A 413 32.38 -10.22 -5.43
CA GLU A 413 33.56 -10.73 -6.19
C GLU A 413 34.72 -11.10 -5.26
N GLU A 414 35.01 -10.27 -4.22
CA GLU A 414 36.06 -10.57 -3.24
C GLU A 414 35.75 -11.77 -2.35
N GLY A 415 34.45 -12.01 -2.04
CA GLY A 415 34.00 -13.17 -1.24
C GLY A 415 34.14 -14.51 -1.96
N SER A 416 34.22 -14.52 -3.27
CA SER A 416 34.28 -15.74 -4.10
C SER A 416 35.70 -16.29 -4.31
N GLU A 417 36.75 -15.53 -4.04
CA GLU A 417 38.16 -15.92 -4.30
C GLU A 417 38.95 -16.49 -3.09
N ASP A 418 38.49 -16.39 -1.83
CA ASP A 418 39.28 -16.77 -0.66
C ASP A 418 38.79 -18.02 0.09
N ASN A 419 39.24 -19.19 -0.34
CA ASN A 419 39.26 -20.43 0.44
C ASN A 419 40.60 -20.67 1.19
N GLY A 420 41.25 -19.63 1.66
CA GLY A 420 42.47 -19.70 2.45
C GLY A 420 42.26 -19.34 3.94
N PRO A 421 43.08 -19.87 4.90
CA PRO A 421 42.84 -19.60 6.31
C PRO A 421 43.24 -18.17 6.68
N ALA A 422 42.28 -17.40 7.18
CA ALA A 422 42.40 -15.99 7.51
C ALA A 422 43.42 -15.69 8.62
N THR A 423 44.31 -14.73 8.38
CA THR A 423 45.15 -14.03 9.39
C THR A 423 44.36 -12.81 9.91
N PRO A 424 44.35 -12.52 11.22
CA PRO A 424 43.54 -11.41 11.76
C PRO A 424 44.17 -10.05 11.41
N PRO A 425 43.39 -9.06 10.98
CA PRO A 425 43.90 -7.71 10.70
C PRO A 425 44.08 -6.87 11.98
N SER A 426 45.06 -5.98 11.94
CA SER A 426 45.40 -5.00 12.99
C SER A 426 44.36 -3.85 13.04
N PRO A 427 44.14 -3.24 14.23
CA PRO A 427 43.10 -2.27 14.42
C PRO A 427 43.54 -0.86 14.00
N SER A 428 43.07 -0.33 12.89
CA SER A 428 42.99 1.12 12.67
C SER A 428 42.11 1.47 11.48
N GLN A 429 41.11 2.25 11.77
CA GLN A 429 40.15 2.99 10.95
C GLN A 429 38.74 2.42 10.98
N SER A 430 37.85 3.25 11.57
CA SER A 430 36.44 3.09 11.57
C SER A 430 35.85 3.28 10.15
N SER A 431 35.78 2.20 9.41
CA SER A 431 34.80 2.06 8.33
C SER A 431 33.63 1.28 8.91
N GLU A 432 32.44 1.83 8.85
CA GLU A 432 31.22 1.08 9.06
C GLU A 432 31.24 -0.07 8.06
N THR A 433 31.46 -1.28 8.54
CA THR A 433 31.40 -2.49 7.74
C THR A 433 29.92 -2.69 7.36
N LEU A 434 29.61 -2.56 6.09
CA LEU A 434 28.33 -3.00 5.52
C LEU A 434 28.09 -4.46 5.92
N PRO A 435 26.85 -4.85 6.25
CA PRO A 435 26.50 -6.21 6.58
C PRO A 435 26.85 -7.14 5.41
N GLN A 436 27.43 -8.31 5.71
CA GLN A 436 27.77 -9.31 4.72
C GLN A 436 26.49 -10.03 4.30
N TYR A 437 25.88 -9.61 3.19
CA TYR A 437 24.74 -10.25 2.55
C TYR A 437 25.23 -11.30 1.54
N ASP A 438 24.41 -12.31 1.29
CA ASP A 438 24.66 -13.29 0.22
C ASP A 438 24.25 -12.71 -1.14
N TYR A 439 25.19 -12.10 -1.83
CA TYR A 439 25.00 -11.54 -3.16
C TYR A 439 25.29 -12.54 -4.28
N SER A 440 25.48 -13.83 -3.97
CA SER A 440 25.84 -14.86 -4.99
C SER A 440 24.79 -15.01 -6.10
N ALA A 441 23.52 -14.69 -5.79
CA ALA A 441 22.45 -14.59 -6.79
C ALA A 441 22.69 -13.46 -7.80
N LEU A 442 23.34 -12.36 -7.38
CA LEU A 442 23.61 -11.18 -8.22
C LEU A 442 24.71 -11.40 -9.25
N ALA A 443 25.72 -12.19 -8.96
CA ALA A 443 26.77 -12.54 -9.92
C ALA A 443 26.20 -13.29 -11.14
N GLY A 444 25.18 -14.16 -10.92
CA GLY A 444 24.41 -14.79 -11.97
C GLY A 444 23.60 -13.80 -12.81
N ILE A 445 23.10 -12.78 -12.19
CA ILE A 445 22.28 -11.70 -12.72
C ILE A 445 23.11 -10.78 -13.61
N LEU A 446 24.30 -10.35 -13.15
CA LEU A 446 25.23 -9.49 -13.88
C LEU A 446 25.83 -10.19 -15.11
N SER A 447 26.03 -11.52 -15.05
CA SER A 447 26.45 -12.29 -16.22
C SER A 447 25.41 -12.28 -17.35
N GLY A 448 24.13 -12.08 -17.02
CA GLY A 448 23.03 -11.87 -17.97
C GLY A 448 23.02 -10.45 -18.59
N LEU A 449 23.46 -9.42 -17.85
CA LEU A 449 23.52 -8.02 -18.30
C LEU A 449 24.66 -7.76 -19.32
N SER A 450 25.66 -8.63 -19.40
CA SER A 450 26.75 -8.50 -20.37
C SER A 450 26.26 -8.52 -21.84
N SER A 451 25.03 -8.90 -22.09
CA SER A 451 24.41 -8.85 -23.44
C SER A 451 23.97 -7.45 -23.86
N SER A 452 23.73 -6.53 -22.93
CA SER A 452 23.28 -5.16 -23.18
C SER A 452 24.37 -4.09 -23.18
N GLY A 453 25.62 -4.49 -22.92
CA GLY A 453 26.77 -3.57 -22.89
C GLY A 453 26.99 -2.86 -21.57
N ILE A 454 26.10 -3.05 -20.58
CA ILE A 454 26.25 -2.60 -19.21
C ILE A 454 26.88 -3.75 -18.42
N THR A 455 28.19 -3.79 -18.36
CA THR A 455 28.93 -4.93 -17.81
C THR A 455 29.58 -4.63 -16.47
N THR A 456 29.60 -3.35 -16.07
CA THR A 456 30.26 -2.93 -14.82
C THR A 456 29.50 -1.78 -14.17
N PRO A 457 29.66 -1.60 -12.85
CA PRO A 457 29.18 -0.44 -12.12
C PRO A 457 29.69 0.89 -12.72
N ALA A 458 30.89 0.86 -13.31
CA ALA A 458 31.43 2.01 -14.03
C ALA A 458 30.62 2.36 -15.28
N ASP A 459 29.97 1.40 -15.91
CA ASP A 459 29.08 1.65 -17.06
C ASP A 459 27.81 2.36 -16.61
N ILE A 460 27.25 2.00 -15.44
CA ILE A 460 26.11 2.69 -14.81
C ILE A 460 26.51 4.12 -14.41
N ALA A 461 27.65 4.29 -13.76
CA ALA A 461 28.18 5.59 -13.38
C ALA A 461 28.52 6.47 -14.58
N ALA A 462 29.06 5.88 -15.65
CA ALA A 462 29.35 6.60 -16.92
C ALA A 462 28.05 7.00 -17.63
N LEU A 463 27.02 6.16 -17.57
CA LEU A 463 25.69 6.44 -18.11
C LEU A 463 25.04 7.62 -17.35
N ILE A 464 25.06 7.61 -16.02
CA ILE A 464 24.58 8.70 -15.17
C ILE A 464 25.40 9.97 -15.41
N GLY A 465 26.74 9.86 -15.51
CA GLY A 465 27.63 11.01 -15.75
C GLY A 465 27.47 11.65 -17.13
N GLN A 466 27.22 10.87 -18.19
CA GLN A 466 26.89 11.41 -19.52
C GLN A 466 25.49 12.02 -19.54
N ALA A 467 24.62 11.43 -18.81
CA ALA A 467 23.23 11.80 -18.68
C ALA A 467 23.03 13.16 -17.99
N SER A 468 23.82 13.45 -16.98
CA SER A 468 23.59 14.58 -16.06
C SER A 468 23.59 15.95 -16.72
N SER A 469 24.23 16.17 -17.87
CA SER A 469 24.31 17.50 -18.47
C SER A 469 23.28 17.79 -19.56
N THR A 470 22.84 16.77 -20.30
CA THR A 470 21.97 16.96 -21.48
C THR A 470 20.50 16.64 -21.18
N ALA A 471 20.25 15.70 -20.33
CA ALA A 471 18.92 15.18 -20.05
C ALA A 471 18.09 16.04 -19.12
N LEU A 472 18.73 16.74 -18.24
CA LEU A 472 18.08 17.60 -17.25
C LEU A 472 17.53 18.89 -17.89
N THR A 473 18.06 19.30 -19.05
CA THR A 473 17.46 20.33 -19.88
C THR A 473 16.20 19.86 -20.57
N SER A 474 16.02 18.57 -20.83
CA SER A 474 14.79 18.02 -21.41
C SER A 474 13.66 17.95 -20.40
N ILE A 475 13.96 17.61 -19.14
CA ILE A 475 12.97 17.61 -18.04
C ILE A 475 12.41 19.02 -17.82
N GLU A 476 13.26 20.06 -17.87
CA GLU A 476 12.81 21.44 -17.82
C GLU A 476 11.96 21.84 -19.02
N SER A 477 12.11 21.16 -20.17
CA SER A 477 11.29 21.43 -21.33
C SER A 477 9.88 20.84 -21.20
N LEU A 478 9.74 19.63 -20.62
CA LEU A 478 8.43 19.03 -20.31
C LEU A 478 7.63 19.88 -19.34
N ARG A 479 8.29 20.43 -18.30
CA ARG A 479 7.65 21.32 -17.33
C ARG A 479 7.15 22.64 -17.93
N LYS A 480 7.58 22.98 -19.14
CA LYS A 480 7.13 24.16 -19.87
C LYS A 480 5.96 23.88 -20.80
N LEU A 481 5.55 22.62 -20.95
CA LEU A 481 4.34 22.28 -21.67
C LEU A 481 3.16 22.69 -20.79
N ASP A 482 2.39 23.61 -21.34
CA ASP A 482 1.24 24.19 -20.63
C ASP A 482 -0.01 23.39 -21.00
N ILE A 483 -0.52 22.61 -20.04
CA ILE A 483 -1.74 21.83 -20.24
C ILE A 483 -2.95 22.73 -20.54
N SER A 484 -2.93 24.02 -20.13
CA SER A 484 -3.99 24.97 -20.45
C SER A 484 -4.22 25.13 -21.95
N SER A 485 -3.22 24.77 -22.77
CA SER A 485 -3.36 24.71 -24.24
C SER A 485 -4.35 23.65 -24.72
N LEU A 486 -4.79 22.76 -23.84
CA LEU A 486 -5.78 21.71 -24.09
C LEU A 486 -7.15 22.03 -23.48
N GLU A 487 -7.27 23.15 -22.73
CA GLU A 487 -8.56 23.66 -22.29
C GLU A 487 -9.42 23.98 -23.51
N ASP A 488 -10.67 23.61 -23.43
CA ASP A 488 -11.64 23.79 -24.54
C ASP A 488 -11.23 23.11 -25.86
N PHE A 489 -10.40 22.06 -25.83
CA PHE A 489 -10.05 21.32 -27.04
C PHE A 489 -11.30 20.69 -27.64
N GLU A 490 -11.43 20.78 -28.97
CA GLU A 490 -12.64 20.37 -29.70
C GLU A 490 -12.88 18.85 -29.59
N VAL A 491 -14.09 18.48 -29.20
CA VAL A 491 -14.59 17.09 -29.21
C VAL A 491 -15.56 16.93 -30.36
N THR A 492 -15.44 15.84 -31.10
CA THR A 492 -16.34 15.51 -32.21
C THR A 492 -17.21 14.32 -31.85
N ILE A 493 -18.43 14.26 -32.42
CA ILE A 493 -19.30 13.09 -32.27
C ILE A 493 -19.16 12.23 -33.54
N THR A 494 -18.99 10.93 -33.36
CA THR A 494 -18.92 9.95 -34.45
C THR A 494 -20.31 9.66 -35.03
N ASP A 495 -20.37 8.98 -36.18
CA ASP A 495 -21.64 8.55 -36.77
C ASP A 495 -22.40 7.56 -35.86
N GLU A 496 -21.71 6.87 -34.96
CA GLU A 496 -22.27 5.97 -33.96
C GLU A 496 -22.75 6.71 -32.68
N GLY A 497 -22.49 8.01 -32.59
CA GLY A 497 -22.90 8.84 -31.45
C GLY A 497 -21.90 8.90 -30.29
N ASN A 498 -20.67 8.41 -30.48
CA ASN A 498 -19.62 8.48 -29.46
C ASN A 498 -18.86 9.80 -29.52
N ALA A 499 -18.50 10.35 -28.38
CA ALA A 499 -17.63 11.51 -28.28
C ALA A 499 -16.18 11.09 -28.54
N ARG A 500 -15.49 11.85 -29.38
CA ARG A 500 -14.10 11.57 -29.78
C ARG A 500 -13.23 12.79 -29.60
N LEU A 501 -12.13 12.61 -28.86
CA LEU A 501 -11.06 13.57 -28.66
C LEU A 501 -9.84 13.14 -29.48
N ALA A 502 -9.31 14.03 -30.36
CA ALA A 502 -8.18 13.74 -31.22
C ALA A 502 -7.04 14.75 -30.99
N LEU A 503 -6.18 14.47 -30.02
CA LEU A 503 -5.07 15.35 -29.61
C LEU A 503 -3.86 15.29 -30.56
N GLY A 504 -3.61 14.12 -31.14
CA GLY A 504 -2.42 13.84 -31.93
C GLY A 504 -1.17 13.54 -31.09
N PRO A 505 -0.13 12.93 -31.69
CA PRO A 505 1.01 12.37 -30.99
C PRO A 505 1.86 13.41 -30.24
N GLU A 506 1.91 14.64 -30.72
CA GLU A 506 2.72 15.70 -30.10
C GLU A 506 2.17 16.16 -28.74
N ARG A 507 0.84 16.08 -28.54
CA ARG A 507 0.21 16.54 -27.30
C ARG A 507 0.14 15.47 -26.24
N ILE A 508 0.02 14.20 -26.62
CA ILE A 508 -0.07 13.11 -25.66
C ILE A 508 1.27 12.75 -25.01
N ARG A 509 2.39 13.23 -25.53
CA ARG A 509 3.73 12.89 -25.02
C ARG A 509 3.97 13.32 -23.55
N PHE A 510 3.17 14.23 -23.02
CA PHE A 510 3.25 14.68 -21.63
C PHE A 510 2.00 14.34 -20.80
N LEU A 511 1.02 13.65 -21.41
CA LEU A 511 -0.20 13.22 -20.71
C LEU A 511 -0.03 11.80 -20.16
N ASP A 512 -0.40 11.60 -18.92
CA ASP A 512 -0.40 10.31 -18.26
C ASP A 512 -1.79 9.77 -17.96
N SER A 513 -2.84 10.60 -18.16
CA SER A 513 -4.23 10.17 -17.98
C SER A 513 -5.17 10.97 -18.89
N VAL A 514 -6.14 10.27 -19.44
CA VAL A 514 -7.33 10.83 -20.07
C VAL A 514 -8.55 10.08 -19.55
N CYS A 515 -9.55 10.79 -19.10
CA CYS A 515 -10.81 10.25 -18.62
C CYS A 515 -11.95 11.00 -19.29
N PHE A 516 -13.11 10.38 -19.45
CA PHE A 516 -14.31 11.12 -19.86
C PHE A 516 -15.27 11.32 -18.68
N TYR A 517 -16.00 12.41 -18.75
CA TYR A 517 -17.10 12.71 -17.85
C TYR A 517 -18.42 12.56 -18.62
N LEU A 518 -19.39 11.92 -17.98
CA LEU A 518 -20.76 11.84 -18.45
C LEU A 518 -21.66 12.59 -17.48
N ALA A 519 -22.49 13.49 -18.01
CA ALA A 519 -23.52 14.18 -17.24
C ALA A 519 -24.87 14.14 -17.96
N TYR A 520 -25.95 14.10 -17.19
CA TYR A 520 -27.28 14.38 -17.69
C TYR A 520 -27.51 15.89 -17.68
N TYR A 521 -28.07 16.43 -18.76
CA TYR A 521 -28.25 17.86 -18.98
C TYR A 521 -29.73 18.17 -19.16
N SER A 522 -30.29 19.08 -18.34
CA SER A 522 -31.68 19.50 -18.40
C SER A 522 -31.80 21.02 -18.31
N LEU A 523 -32.16 21.66 -19.41
CA LEU A 523 -32.49 23.09 -19.44
C LEU A 523 -33.80 23.40 -18.70
N GLU A 524 -34.75 22.46 -18.72
CA GLU A 524 -36.06 22.64 -18.07
C GLU A 524 -35.90 22.70 -16.55
N ASP A 525 -35.02 21.87 -15.98
CA ASP A 525 -34.74 21.79 -14.55
C ASP A 525 -33.58 22.68 -14.11
N ASP A 526 -32.93 23.42 -15.03
CA ASP A 526 -31.74 24.23 -14.76
C ASP A 526 -30.61 23.40 -14.13
N LEU A 527 -30.31 22.21 -14.68
CA LEU A 527 -29.51 21.19 -14.02
C LEU A 527 -28.50 20.53 -14.97
N ILE A 528 -27.24 20.44 -14.48
CA ILE A 528 -26.26 19.47 -14.95
C ILE A 528 -26.06 18.47 -13.81
N LEU A 529 -26.35 17.20 -14.06
CA LEU A 529 -26.20 16.12 -13.08
C LEU A 529 -25.07 15.21 -13.53
N LEU A 530 -23.93 15.28 -12.83
CA LEU A 530 -22.76 14.47 -13.13
C LEU A 530 -23.01 13.02 -12.73
N LEU A 531 -22.97 12.12 -13.70
CA LEU A 531 -23.17 10.69 -13.50
C LEU A 531 -21.88 9.97 -13.13
N GLY A 532 -20.75 10.42 -13.64
CA GLY A 532 -19.47 9.88 -13.22
C GLY A 532 -18.29 10.28 -14.09
N LYS A 533 -17.15 9.78 -13.67
CA LYS A 533 -15.87 9.85 -14.36
C LYS A 533 -15.41 8.45 -14.66
N ASP A 534 -15.10 8.15 -15.92
CA ASP A 534 -14.63 6.84 -16.34
C ASP A 534 -13.39 6.98 -17.22
N SER A 535 -12.53 5.97 -17.15
CA SER A 535 -11.40 5.77 -18.05
C SER A 535 -11.59 4.54 -18.94
N ASP A 536 -12.75 3.87 -18.88
CA ASP A 536 -13.10 2.77 -19.77
C ASP A 536 -13.57 3.32 -21.09
N MET A 537 -12.61 3.51 -22.01
CA MET A 537 -12.79 4.09 -23.33
C MET A 537 -11.82 3.45 -24.32
N ASP A 538 -12.10 3.58 -25.58
CA ASP A 538 -11.14 3.26 -26.65
C ASP A 538 -10.03 4.32 -26.67
N ALA A 539 -8.83 3.93 -26.25
CA ALA A 539 -7.67 4.83 -26.15
C ALA A 539 -6.52 4.36 -27.03
N ASP A 540 -6.21 5.14 -28.06
CA ASP A 540 -5.02 4.98 -28.88
C ASP A 540 -3.97 6.01 -28.49
N TRP A 541 -3.06 5.60 -27.60
CA TRP A 541 -1.97 6.43 -27.11
C TRP A 541 -0.86 6.69 -28.15
N ASP A 542 -0.82 5.95 -29.26
CA ASP A 542 0.17 6.20 -30.33
C ASP A 542 -0.27 7.36 -31.23
N THR A 543 -1.54 7.43 -31.54
CA THR A 543 -2.12 8.50 -32.36
C THR A 543 -2.74 9.64 -31.59
N GLY A 544 -3.00 9.46 -30.29
CA GLY A 544 -3.66 10.44 -29.41
C GLY A 544 -5.14 10.58 -29.69
N ILE A 545 -5.82 9.44 -29.94
CA ILE A 545 -7.25 9.39 -30.18
C ILE A 545 -7.90 8.67 -29.01
N PHE A 546 -8.91 9.32 -28.42
CA PHE A 546 -9.70 8.81 -27.31
C PHE A 546 -11.18 8.88 -27.70
N GLN A 547 -11.91 7.81 -27.46
CA GLN A 547 -13.32 7.73 -27.80
C GLN A 547 -14.07 7.03 -26.67
N ASP A 548 -15.18 7.65 -26.20
CA ASP A 548 -16.06 7.00 -25.24
C ASP A 548 -16.77 5.79 -25.86
N ASN A 549 -17.27 4.93 -24.99
CA ASN A 549 -18.03 3.74 -25.38
C ASN A 549 -19.49 3.79 -24.88
N PHE A 550 -20.01 4.97 -24.51
CA PHE A 550 -21.35 5.14 -24.01
C PHE A 550 -22.40 4.76 -25.07
N GLN A 551 -23.36 3.91 -24.66
CA GLN A 551 -24.44 3.40 -25.50
C GLN A 551 -25.83 3.67 -24.89
N GLY A 552 -25.99 4.75 -24.13
CA GLY A 552 -27.24 5.09 -23.47
C GLY A 552 -27.51 4.28 -22.21
N VAL A 553 -26.49 3.61 -21.68
CA VAL A 553 -26.57 2.84 -20.43
C VAL A 553 -25.65 3.41 -19.38
N TRP A 554 -26.03 3.32 -18.09
CA TRP A 554 -25.22 3.74 -16.97
C TRP A 554 -25.49 2.88 -15.75
N ALA A 555 -24.53 2.89 -14.83
CA ALA A 555 -24.58 2.12 -13.60
C ALA A 555 -25.73 2.56 -12.67
N ALA A 556 -26.41 1.59 -12.11
CA ALA A 556 -27.49 1.77 -11.16
C ALA A 556 -27.40 0.78 -9.99
N PHE A 557 -27.85 1.21 -8.83
CA PHE A 557 -28.00 0.40 -7.65
C PHE A 557 -29.50 0.18 -7.36
N ASP A 558 -29.94 -1.07 -7.42
CA ASP A 558 -31.37 -1.46 -7.34
C ASP A 558 -32.28 -0.63 -8.27
N GLY A 559 -31.77 -0.29 -9.47
CA GLY A 559 -32.48 0.48 -10.49
C GLY A 559 -32.42 2.00 -10.32
N HIS A 560 -31.69 2.52 -9.32
CA HIS A 560 -31.46 3.94 -9.09
C HIS A 560 -30.09 4.35 -9.59
N LEU A 561 -30.01 5.41 -10.40
CA LEU A 561 -28.77 5.93 -10.96
C LEU A 561 -27.80 6.34 -9.85
N VAL A 562 -26.53 6.09 -10.07
CA VAL A 562 -25.46 6.41 -9.13
C VAL A 562 -24.33 7.19 -9.79
N TYR A 563 -23.63 7.99 -9.00
CA TYR A 563 -22.34 8.53 -9.39
C TYR A 563 -21.29 7.44 -9.33
N LEU A 564 -20.52 7.29 -10.39
CA LEU A 564 -19.49 6.25 -10.50
C LEU A 564 -18.11 6.90 -10.57
N ASP A 565 -17.23 6.56 -9.63
CA ASP A 565 -15.83 6.97 -9.64
C ASP A 565 -14.92 5.75 -9.71
N ILE A 566 -14.13 5.63 -10.79
CA ILE A 566 -13.19 4.52 -10.94
C ILE A 566 -11.97 4.74 -10.03
N VAL A 567 -11.72 3.77 -9.15
CA VAL A 567 -10.63 3.83 -8.16
C VAL A 567 -9.41 3.06 -8.63
N ASN A 568 -9.64 1.90 -9.23
CA ASN A 568 -8.56 1.03 -9.73
C ASN A 568 -9.03 0.28 -10.96
N LYS A 569 -8.14 0.14 -11.94
CA LYS A 569 -8.39 -0.55 -13.20
C LYS A 569 -7.32 -1.62 -13.43
N SER A 570 -7.74 -2.83 -13.75
CA SER A 570 -6.85 -3.92 -14.11
C SER A 570 -7.47 -4.76 -15.25
N ASP A 571 -6.69 -5.69 -15.81
CA ASP A 571 -7.18 -6.60 -16.86
C ASP A 571 -8.35 -7.51 -16.41
N ARG A 572 -8.53 -7.69 -15.09
CA ARG A 572 -9.54 -8.60 -14.53
C ARG A 572 -10.66 -7.89 -13.80
N PHE A 573 -10.39 -6.73 -13.21
CA PHE A 573 -11.32 -6.03 -12.34
C PHE A 573 -11.22 -4.52 -12.50
N ASN A 574 -12.36 -3.85 -12.56
CA ASN A 574 -12.44 -2.43 -12.25
C ASN A 574 -13.06 -2.26 -10.87
N HIS A 575 -12.46 -1.41 -10.04
CA HIS A 575 -12.99 -1.06 -8.72
C HIS A 575 -13.57 0.35 -8.76
N TYR A 576 -14.75 0.49 -8.19
CA TYR A 576 -15.50 1.75 -8.15
C TYR A 576 -15.87 2.14 -6.74
N ALA A 577 -15.80 3.43 -6.46
CA ALA A 577 -16.39 4.07 -5.28
C ALA A 577 -17.69 4.77 -5.71
N VAL A 578 -18.78 4.47 -5.02
CA VAL A 578 -20.10 5.00 -5.33
C VAL A 578 -20.64 5.72 -4.09
N PRO A 579 -20.71 7.05 -4.08
CA PRO A 579 -21.20 7.81 -2.93
C PRO A 579 -22.68 7.50 -2.66
N ILE A 580 -22.96 7.13 -1.43
CA ILE A 580 -24.33 6.88 -0.93
C ILE A 580 -24.46 7.35 0.51
N LYS A 581 -25.68 7.53 0.98
CA LYS A 581 -25.96 7.51 2.42
C LYS A 581 -26.55 6.17 2.80
N LEU A 582 -25.90 5.44 3.68
CA LEU A 582 -26.40 4.19 4.25
C LEU A 582 -26.95 4.47 5.65
N ASN A 583 -28.26 4.30 5.82
CA ASN A 583 -28.98 4.64 7.05
C ASN A 583 -28.70 6.08 7.53
N GLY A 584 -28.58 7.01 6.59
CA GLY A 584 -28.30 8.43 6.82
C GLY A 584 -26.84 8.80 7.03
N VAL A 585 -25.92 7.84 6.96
CA VAL A 585 -24.45 8.07 7.10
C VAL A 585 -23.82 8.05 5.72
N LEU A 586 -23.02 9.08 5.39
CA LEU A 586 -22.29 9.17 4.13
C LEU A 586 -21.23 8.05 4.04
N CYS A 587 -21.31 7.29 2.96
CA CYS A 587 -20.45 6.14 2.69
C CYS A 587 -20.10 6.10 1.20
N ASN A 588 -19.00 5.39 0.86
CA ASN A 588 -18.79 4.87 -0.48
C ASN A 588 -19.22 3.40 -0.53
N LEU A 589 -20.15 3.07 -1.43
CA LEU A 589 -20.38 1.69 -1.81
C LEU A 589 -19.18 1.22 -2.63
N VAL A 590 -18.54 0.15 -2.20
CA VAL A 590 -17.38 -0.45 -2.87
C VAL A 590 -17.89 -1.51 -3.85
N VAL A 591 -17.71 -1.25 -5.14
CA VAL A 591 -18.21 -2.09 -6.22
C VAL A 591 -17.05 -2.55 -7.10
N VAL A 592 -17.10 -3.79 -7.57
CA VAL A 592 -16.12 -4.35 -8.50
C VAL A 592 -16.84 -4.87 -9.73
N TYR A 593 -16.37 -4.48 -10.92
CA TYR A 593 -16.73 -5.16 -12.16
C TYR A 593 -15.74 -6.30 -12.41
N ASP A 594 -16.24 -7.52 -12.54
CA ASP A 594 -15.47 -8.74 -12.78
C ASP A 594 -15.60 -9.11 -14.25
N PHE A 595 -14.52 -8.90 -15.03
CA PHE A 595 -14.53 -9.16 -16.49
C PHE A 595 -14.65 -10.66 -16.81
N ASP A 596 -14.14 -11.55 -15.96
CA ASP A 596 -14.26 -13.00 -16.14
C ASP A 596 -15.70 -13.49 -15.96
N LYS A 597 -16.48 -12.78 -15.14
CA LYS A 597 -17.89 -13.12 -14.83
C LYS A 597 -18.89 -12.16 -15.46
N GLU A 598 -18.40 -11.18 -16.22
CA GLU A 598 -19.19 -10.17 -16.93
C GLU A 598 -20.28 -9.52 -16.04
N GLY A 599 -19.84 -8.85 -14.94
CA GLY A 599 -20.82 -8.17 -14.10
C GLY A 599 -20.29 -7.64 -12.78
N TYR A 600 -21.09 -6.79 -12.17
CA TYR A 600 -20.78 -6.11 -10.92
C TYR A 600 -20.91 -7.00 -9.69
N ARG A 601 -20.14 -6.68 -8.67
CA ARG A 601 -20.17 -7.28 -7.33
C ARG A 601 -20.06 -6.18 -6.28
N ILE A 602 -21.05 -6.08 -5.42
CA ILE A 602 -20.98 -5.20 -4.25
C ILE A 602 -20.15 -5.89 -3.18
N LEU A 603 -19.10 -5.22 -2.70
CA LEU A 603 -18.25 -5.73 -1.62
C LEU A 603 -18.77 -5.29 -0.24
N GLY A 604 -19.36 -4.11 -0.15
CA GLY A 604 -19.91 -3.49 1.05
C GLY A 604 -19.89 -1.98 0.95
N ALA A 605 -20.14 -1.28 2.05
CA ALA A 605 -20.08 0.18 2.14
C ALA A 605 -19.02 0.61 3.15
N ARG A 606 -18.23 1.64 2.82
CA ARG A 606 -17.19 2.23 3.67
C ARG A 606 -17.55 3.64 4.06
N ARG A 607 -17.46 3.97 5.34
CA ARG A 607 -17.70 5.35 5.78
C ARG A 607 -16.60 6.29 5.28
N ILE A 608 -16.99 7.51 4.94
CA ILE A 608 -16.08 8.60 4.61
C ILE A 608 -15.76 9.33 5.91
N LEU A 609 -14.49 9.31 6.35
CA LEU A 609 -14.04 9.93 7.58
C LEU A 609 -13.44 11.32 7.29
N GLU A 610 -13.62 12.26 8.22
CA GLU A 610 -13.27 13.68 8.05
C GLU A 610 -11.77 13.97 7.85
N ASN A 611 -10.88 13.00 8.07
CA ASN A 611 -9.42 13.21 8.07
C ASN A 611 -8.66 12.39 7.02
N ASN A 612 -9.31 11.95 5.95
CA ASN A 612 -8.74 11.05 4.94
C ASN A 612 -8.15 9.74 5.55
N ILE A 613 -8.61 9.36 6.74
CA ILE A 613 -8.31 8.06 7.33
C ILE A 613 -9.34 7.08 6.79
N ALA A 614 -8.88 6.06 6.12
CA ALA A 614 -9.76 5.00 5.62
C ALA A 614 -10.38 4.23 6.79
N ASP A 615 -11.72 4.12 6.82
CA ASP A 615 -12.40 3.27 7.79
C ASP A 615 -12.07 1.79 7.50
N LYS A 616 -11.49 1.08 8.47
CA LYS A 616 -11.24 -0.37 8.40
C LYS A 616 -12.54 -1.15 8.17
N ALA A 617 -13.68 -0.63 8.64
CA ALA A 617 -14.94 -1.34 8.62
C ALA A 617 -15.61 -1.27 7.24
N LEU A 618 -15.60 -2.36 6.50
CA LEU A 618 -16.47 -2.57 5.36
C LEU A 618 -17.85 -3.06 5.87
N ILE A 619 -18.82 -2.16 5.86
CA ILE A 619 -20.20 -2.45 6.33
C ILE A 619 -20.87 -3.36 5.30
N GLN A 620 -21.28 -4.55 5.73
CA GLN A 620 -22.07 -5.44 4.90
C GLN A 620 -23.53 -4.94 4.82
N LEU A 621 -24.04 -4.79 3.61
CA LEU A 621 -25.43 -4.38 3.36
C LEU A 621 -26.41 -5.47 3.82
N LYS A 622 -27.54 -5.05 4.37
CA LYS A 622 -28.58 -5.95 4.89
C LYS A 622 -29.95 -5.58 4.34
N PRO A 623 -30.82 -6.56 4.15
CA PRO A 623 -32.24 -6.27 3.89
C PRO A 623 -32.83 -5.35 4.96
N GLY A 624 -33.51 -4.28 4.52
CA GLY A 624 -34.07 -3.26 5.40
C GLY A 624 -33.18 -2.05 5.64
N ASP A 625 -31.91 -2.06 5.18
CA ASP A 625 -31.08 -0.85 5.18
C ASP A 625 -31.67 0.20 4.24
N ASN A 626 -31.60 1.47 4.65
CA ASN A 626 -32.06 2.59 3.85
C ASN A 626 -30.86 3.20 3.10
N VAL A 627 -30.99 3.34 1.79
CA VAL A 627 -29.94 3.89 0.91
C VAL A 627 -30.47 5.16 0.27
N THR A 628 -29.65 6.22 0.27
CA THR A 628 -29.87 7.43 -0.52
C THR A 628 -28.73 7.59 -1.50
N THR A 629 -29.00 7.70 -2.79
CA THR A 629 -27.97 7.97 -3.79
C THR A 629 -27.49 9.41 -3.70
N VAL A 630 -26.17 9.60 -3.84
CA VAL A 630 -25.55 10.92 -3.82
C VAL A 630 -24.86 11.15 -5.16
N LEU A 631 -25.31 12.14 -5.90
CA LEU A 631 -24.71 12.55 -7.16
C LEU A 631 -24.14 13.96 -7.02
N LYS A 632 -23.49 14.45 -8.06
CA LYS A 632 -22.95 15.82 -8.12
C LYS A 632 -23.76 16.64 -9.10
N ALA A 633 -24.27 17.78 -8.68
CA ALA A 633 -25.08 18.65 -9.52
C ALA A 633 -24.56 20.07 -9.56
N MET A 634 -24.85 20.77 -10.66
CA MET A 634 -24.56 22.19 -10.87
C MET A 634 -25.75 22.84 -11.58
N SER A 635 -26.10 24.06 -11.21
CA SER A 635 -27.11 24.85 -11.93
C SER A 635 -26.51 25.44 -13.22
N ILE A 636 -27.25 25.38 -14.33
CA ILE A 636 -26.82 25.94 -15.61
C ILE A 636 -26.81 27.47 -15.57
N SER A 637 -27.78 28.07 -14.87
CA SER A 637 -27.93 29.54 -14.75
C SER A 637 -27.29 30.13 -13.51
N GLY A 638 -26.67 29.28 -12.62
CA GLY A 638 -26.04 29.71 -11.38
C GLY A 638 -24.70 30.42 -11.59
N ASP A 639 -24.30 31.19 -10.57
CA ASP A 639 -22.99 31.85 -10.55
C ASP A 639 -21.87 30.93 -9.98
N ASP A 640 -22.21 29.72 -9.50
CA ASP A 640 -21.27 28.73 -8.94
C ASP A 640 -20.82 27.76 -10.03
N ASP A 641 -19.54 27.76 -10.34
CA ASP A 641 -18.90 26.86 -11.31
C ASP A 641 -18.47 25.50 -10.69
N GLU A 642 -18.93 25.19 -9.47
CA GLU A 642 -18.57 23.97 -8.76
C GLU A 642 -19.75 23.01 -8.60
N PHE A 643 -19.50 21.73 -8.84
CA PHE A 643 -20.47 20.66 -8.54
C PHE A 643 -20.67 20.49 -7.05
N GLN A 644 -21.93 20.42 -6.62
CA GLN A 644 -22.35 20.18 -5.25
C GLN A 644 -22.94 18.78 -5.10
N ASP A 645 -22.69 18.12 -3.96
CA ASP A 645 -23.31 16.84 -3.65
C ASP A 645 -24.81 17.00 -3.43
N VAL A 646 -25.61 16.24 -4.14
CA VAL A 646 -27.08 16.24 -4.04
C VAL A 646 -27.59 14.83 -3.77
N GLU A 647 -28.59 14.75 -2.88
CA GLU A 647 -29.34 13.52 -2.62
C GLU A 647 -30.44 13.40 -3.69
N VAL A 648 -30.49 12.25 -4.37
CA VAL A 648 -31.41 12.08 -5.51
C VAL A 648 -32.53 11.11 -5.17
N ASP A 649 -32.22 9.83 -4.96
CA ASP A 649 -33.20 8.79 -4.69
C ASP A 649 -32.98 8.17 -3.31
N GLU A 650 -34.09 7.85 -2.63
CA GLU A 650 -34.09 7.12 -1.35
C GLU A 650 -34.90 5.83 -1.49
N PHE A 651 -34.31 4.70 -1.13
CA PHE A 651 -34.93 3.38 -1.21
C PHE A 651 -34.45 2.46 -0.09
N THR A 652 -35.20 1.37 0.14
CA THR A 652 -34.88 0.36 1.16
C THR A 652 -34.43 -0.93 0.48
N LEU A 653 -33.30 -1.50 0.92
CA LEU A 653 -32.72 -2.71 0.36
C LEU A 653 -33.63 -3.93 0.58
N GLY A 654 -33.81 -4.72 -0.49
CA GLY A 654 -34.50 -6.01 -0.48
C GLY A 654 -33.60 -7.17 -0.01
N GLU A 655 -34.07 -8.39 -0.24
CA GLU A 655 -33.29 -9.62 0.06
C GLU A 655 -32.07 -9.77 -0.84
N HIS A 656 -32.09 -9.18 -2.02
CA HIS A 656 -31.00 -9.23 -3.01
C HIS A 656 -30.83 -7.85 -3.61
N SER A 657 -29.69 -7.22 -3.32
CA SER A 657 -29.32 -5.96 -3.93
C SER A 657 -28.59 -6.19 -5.25
N VAL A 658 -28.95 -5.44 -6.28
CA VAL A 658 -28.42 -5.57 -7.63
C VAL A 658 -27.68 -4.28 -8.01
N PHE A 659 -26.47 -4.43 -8.54
CA PHE A 659 -25.74 -3.36 -9.19
C PHE A 659 -25.57 -3.75 -10.66
N GLU A 660 -26.10 -2.94 -11.57
CA GLU A 660 -26.16 -3.26 -13.00
C GLU A 660 -26.19 -2.00 -13.86
N ASP A 661 -25.89 -2.13 -15.14
CA ASP A 661 -26.11 -1.08 -16.10
C ASP A 661 -27.58 -1.06 -16.54
N ILE A 662 -28.18 0.11 -16.48
CA ILE A 662 -29.56 0.32 -16.93
C ILE A 662 -29.61 1.27 -18.12
N ASN A 663 -30.61 1.12 -18.98
CA ASN A 663 -30.89 2.08 -20.04
C ASN A 663 -31.40 3.38 -19.41
N MET A 664 -30.76 4.48 -19.72
CA MET A 664 -31.10 5.80 -19.19
C MET A 664 -32.33 6.43 -19.82
N GLY A 665 -32.84 5.84 -20.91
CA GLY A 665 -33.98 6.38 -21.63
C GLY A 665 -33.65 7.60 -22.48
N ASP A 666 -34.73 8.33 -22.86
CA ASP A 666 -34.59 9.58 -23.61
C ASP A 666 -34.06 10.70 -22.74
N GLY A 667 -33.18 11.55 -23.28
CA GLY A 667 -32.60 12.66 -22.57
C GLY A 667 -31.46 13.32 -23.32
N THR A 668 -30.96 14.44 -22.77
CA THR A 668 -29.74 15.09 -23.27
C THR A 668 -28.58 14.75 -22.35
N PHE A 669 -27.50 14.27 -22.94
CA PHE A 669 -26.27 13.90 -22.24
C PHE A 669 -25.13 14.79 -22.69
N MET A 670 -24.27 15.14 -21.75
CA MET A 670 -23.09 15.97 -21.95
C MET A 670 -21.84 15.13 -21.70
N PHE A 671 -20.89 15.24 -22.62
CA PHE A 671 -19.56 14.62 -22.54
C PHE A 671 -18.48 15.67 -22.51
N MET A 672 -17.44 15.43 -21.72
CA MET A 672 -16.18 16.13 -21.78
C MET A 672 -15.04 15.19 -21.41
N PHE A 673 -13.83 15.49 -21.85
CA PHE A 673 -12.63 14.73 -21.49
C PHE A 673 -11.78 15.57 -20.53
N GLU A 674 -11.31 14.94 -19.46
CA GLU A 674 -10.27 15.48 -18.60
C GLU A 674 -8.94 14.85 -18.98
N MET A 675 -7.97 15.68 -19.28
CA MET A 675 -6.59 15.31 -19.58
C MET A 675 -5.73 15.69 -18.40
N THR A 676 -4.89 14.78 -17.93
CA THR A 676 -3.95 15.05 -16.83
C THR A 676 -2.53 14.87 -17.33
N ASP A 677 -1.68 15.86 -17.02
CA ASP A 677 -0.26 15.82 -17.40
C ASP A 677 0.60 15.09 -16.35
N VAL A 678 1.86 14.85 -16.69
CA VAL A 678 2.85 14.21 -15.81
C VAL A 678 3.13 14.98 -14.52
N GLN A 679 2.65 16.21 -14.36
CA GLN A 679 2.77 17.02 -13.16
C GLN A 679 1.47 17.04 -12.34
N ASN A 680 0.48 16.22 -12.72
CA ASN A 680 -0.87 16.19 -12.16
C ASN A 680 -1.70 17.49 -12.34
N ASN A 681 -1.34 18.33 -13.31
CA ASN A 681 -2.25 19.40 -13.72
C ASN A 681 -3.30 18.81 -14.64
N SER A 682 -4.53 19.29 -14.57
CA SER A 682 -5.64 18.84 -15.41
C SER A 682 -6.22 19.96 -16.24
N ALA A 683 -6.67 19.63 -17.45
CA ALA A 683 -7.45 20.48 -18.30
C ALA A 683 -8.67 19.69 -18.83
N THR A 684 -9.77 20.37 -19.06
CA THR A 684 -10.98 19.78 -19.66
C THR A 684 -11.16 20.24 -21.10
N SER A 685 -11.64 19.32 -21.93
CA SER A 685 -12.03 19.64 -23.32
C SER A 685 -13.31 20.48 -23.35
N GLN A 686 -13.70 20.95 -24.53
CA GLN A 686 -15.05 21.41 -24.77
C GLN A 686 -16.06 20.31 -24.40
N ALA A 687 -17.19 20.73 -23.83
CA ALA A 687 -18.34 19.85 -23.64
C ALA A 687 -19.12 19.71 -24.94
N VAL A 688 -19.57 18.51 -25.24
CA VAL A 688 -20.48 18.21 -26.34
C VAL A 688 -21.73 17.54 -25.82
N THR A 689 -22.85 17.80 -26.47
CA THR A 689 -24.14 17.23 -26.06
C THR A 689 -24.74 16.34 -27.15
N ILE A 690 -25.35 15.25 -26.72
CA ILE A 690 -26.18 14.39 -27.57
C ILE A 690 -27.58 14.31 -27.01
N GLU A 691 -28.59 14.22 -27.87
CA GLU A 691 -29.95 13.88 -27.49
C GLU A 691 -30.20 12.41 -27.83
N VAL A 692 -30.59 11.63 -26.82
CA VAL A 692 -31.12 10.25 -27.03
C VAL A 692 -32.60 10.31 -27.05
N LYS A 693 -33.23 9.80 -28.14
CA LYS A 693 -34.67 9.78 -28.30
C LYS A 693 -35.10 8.51 -29.02
N ASP A 694 -36.04 7.77 -28.41
CA ASP A 694 -36.52 6.47 -28.90
C ASP A 694 -35.35 5.47 -29.17
N GLY A 695 -34.21 5.61 -28.47
CA GLY A 695 -33.00 4.81 -28.67
C GLY A 695 -32.14 5.22 -29.88
N GLU A 696 -32.45 6.32 -30.55
CA GLU A 696 -31.64 6.93 -31.61
C GLU A 696 -30.86 8.14 -31.02
N ILE A 697 -29.63 8.34 -31.47
CA ILE A 697 -28.74 9.40 -31.01
C ILE A 697 -28.74 10.53 -32.04
N PHE A 698 -28.94 11.75 -31.59
CA PHE A 698 -28.92 12.97 -32.39
C PHE A 698 -27.89 13.92 -31.83
N LEU A 699 -27.16 14.60 -32.73
CA LEU A 699 -26.33 15.74 -32.33
C LEU A 699 -27.24 16.87 -31.86
N SER A 700 -27.01 17.35 -30.65
CA SER A 700 -27.72 18.49 -30.10
C SER A 700 -26.88 19.75 -30.32
N ASP A 701 -27.32 20.64 -31.22
CA ASP A 701 -26.77 21.99 -31.32
C ASP A 701 -27.37 22.83 -30.18
N ILE A 702 -26.77 22.75 -28.98
CA ILE A 702 -27.06 23.70 -27.90
C ILE A 702 -26.16 24.92 -28.15
N GLU A 703 -26.77 26.00 -28.69
CA GLU A 703 -26.17 27.33 -28.79
C GLU A 703 -25.98 27.96 -27.39
#